data_41d8116a0613db64bf53a01fdb168a84
#
_entry.id   41d8116a0613db64bf53a01fdb168a84
#
_cell.length_a   1.000
_cell.length_b   1.000
_cell.length_c   1.000
_cell.angle_alpha   90.00
_cell.angle_beta   90.00
_cell.angle_gamma   90.00
#
_symmetry.space_group_name_H-M   'P 1'
#
loop_
_entity.id
_entity.type
_entity.pdbx_description
1 polymer ?
#
loop_
_entity_poly.entity_id
_entity_poly.type
_entity_poly.pdbx_seq_one_letter_code
_entity_poly.pdbx_strand_id
1 'polypeptide(L)'
;MIMDNFDSPFQYNRPEMTVEAIKKSIVYKLIFLIGRSPREASQRDWLNATLHAVRDLVTEGWITTARQTRAEDSRRVYYLSMEFLIGRTLSNAMIAEGIYGLAQEALSELNVDLEEVLEKEVDPGLGNGGLGRLAACFMDSIATLGLPGMGYGIRYEYGMFRQKIENGQQVERPDAWLEKGAPWEFIRPSKRFTVEFGGNIHFEGKKCIWQDTEKVTALAYDQMIPGYQNNSAATLRLWSAHAGEVFNLADFNRGEHLAALEEHSANKNLSRVLYPDDSTWNGRELRLRQEYFLVSASLQDILRRHKRTHDSLENLADKVAIHLNDTHPALAIPELMRILVDDEGFEWKKAWEMTRNIFSYTCHTLMSEALETWPVEMMAKILPRHLQMIFEINDHFLEYVRTYVTTDNDFIRRVSLIEEGYQRKVRMGWLSVVGSHKINGVAEIHSDLMVTSTFADFARIFPERFTNVTNGITPRRWLAVANSQLAALFDKYIGSEWRCDLSQIEKLKPFAQEKAFKEAVADIKFANKVKLAEYVKRELGGELDPHALFDVQVKRIHEYKRQMLNVLHIIARYNEMLVNPEKDWQPRVFILAGKAASAYYAAKQTIHLINDVANVINNDERLKGRLKVVFIPNYSVSLAQLIIPAADISEQISLAGTEASGTSNMKFALNGALTLGTLDGANVEILENVGEDNIFIFGNTVEQVEQLRREGYRSFEYYQNDAQLRTVVDQIIEGKFSPEDPQRYHQLLQGLQYHDYYQAFADFRSYVETQKAVDEKYKQRDQWIESTIQNIVNMGFFSSDRTIKEYAERIWKVEPVQLGD
;
A
#
# COMPACT_ATOMS: atom_id res chain seq x y z
N MET A 1 20.63 -29.93 -23.73
CA MET A 1 21.93 -29.94 -24.44
C MET A 1 22.02 -28.87 -25.55
N ILE A 2 21.46 -27.66 -25.35
CA ILE A 2 21.63 -26.49 -26.23
C ILE A 2 21.94 -25.22 -25.41
N MET A 3 22.06 -25.32 -24.10
CA MET A 3 22.27 -24.15 -23.23
C MET A 3 23.71 -23.92 -22.75
N ASP A 4 24.64 -24.86 -23.01
CA ASP A 4 25.99 -24.78 -22.44
C ASP A 4 27.02 -24.03 -23.32
N ASN A 5 26.62 -23.55 -24.48
CA ASN A 5 27.51 -22.82 -25.39
C ASN A 5 27.29 -21.31 -25.51
N PHE A 6 26.45 -20.71 -24.62
CA PHE A 6 26.27 -19.26 -24.55
C PHE A 6 26.97 -18.59 -23.35
N ASP A 7 28.04 -19.19 -22.84
CA ASP A 7 29.00 -18.59 -21.93
C ASP A 7 30.03 -17.67 -22.60
N SER A 8 29.85 -17.40 -23.86
CA SER A 8 30.51 -16.23 -24.44
C SER A 8 29.83 -15.00 -23.86
N PRO A 9 30.53 -14.11 -23.15
CA PRO A 9 29.98 -12.82 -22.80
C PRO A 9 29.62 -12.17 -24.13
N PHE A 10 28.36 -12.11 -24.46
CA PHE A 10 27.87 -11.07 -25.35
C PHE A 10 28.30 -9.78 -24.66
N GLN A 11 29.40 -9.21 -25.05
CA GLN A 11 29.82 -7.87 -24.63
C GLN A 11 28.82 -6.91 -25.27
N TYR A 12 27.64 -6.83 -24.64
CA TYR A 12 26.79 -5.69 -24.80
C TYR A 12 27.48 -4.56 -24.05
N ASN A 13 28.09 -3.64 -24.80
CA ASN A 13 28.62 -2.45 -24.18
C ASN A 13 27.44 -1.66 -23.63
N ARG A 14 27.38 -1.58 -22.31
CA ARG A 14 26.42 -0.68 -21.63
C ARG A 14 26.55 0.69 -22.31
N PRO A 15 25.42 1.34 -22.67
CA PRO A 15 25.49 2.69 -23.22
C PRO A 15 26.30 3.59 -22.29
N GLU A 16 27.21 4.40 -22.87
CA GLU A 16 27.92 5.40 -22.07
C GLU A 16 26.89 6.29 -21.34
N MET A 17 27.19 6.61 -20.07
CA MET A 17 26.33 7.48 -19.25
C MET A 17 26.67 8.93 -19.57
N THR A 18 26.34 9.36 -20.80
CA THR A 18 26.56 10.74 -21.30
C THR A 18 25.24 11.27 -21.90
N VAL A 19 25.09 12.59 -21.91
CA VAL A 19 23.94 13.27 -22.52
C VAL A 19 23.74 12.82 -23.96
N GLU A 20 24.83 12.77 -24.75
CA GLU A 20 24.77 12.39 -26.17
C GLU A 20 24.35 10.93 -26.37
N ALA A 21 24.80 10.00 -25.54
CA ALA A 21 24.44 8.60 -25.64
C ALA A 21 22.96 8.39 -25.25
N ILE A 22 22.49 9.07 -24.19
CA ILE A 22 21.07 9.01 -23.77
C ILE A 22 20.18 9.62 -24.84
N LYS A 23 20.54 10.80 -25.37
CA LYS A 23 19.83 11.45 -26.47
C LYS A 23 19.69 10.54 -27.69
N LYS A 24 20.79 9.94 -28.13
CA LYS A 24 20.79 8.96 -29.25
C LYS A 24 19.88 7.77 -28.95
N SER A 25 19.92 7.22 -27.75
CA SER A 25 19.06 6.09 -27.34
C SER A 25 17.58 6.49 -27.41
N ILE A 26 17.21 7.64 -26.86
CA ILE A 26 15.83 8.14 -26.90
C ILE A 26 15.35 8.34 -28.33
N VAL A 27 16.14 9.04 -29.16
CA VAL A 27 15.78 9.28 -30.58
C VAL A 27 15.70 7.95 -31.35
N TYR A 28 16.61 7.02 -31.10
CA TYR A 28 16.56 5.69 -31.72
C TYR A 28 15.25 4.96 -31.38
N LYS A 29 14.87 4.95 -30.08
CA LYS A 29 13.60 4.35 -29.66
C LYS A 29 12.38 5.06 -30.29
N LEU A 30 12.42 6.39 -30.37
CA LEU A 30 11.34 7.16 -30.98
C LEU A 30 11.14 6.77 -32.47
N ILE A 31 12.23 6.69 -33.23
CA ILE A 31 12.13 6.40 -34.66
C ILE A 31 11.84 4.91 -34.92
N PHE A 32 12.60 4.00 -34.33
CA PHE A 32 12.59 2.59 -34.73
C PHE A 32 11.65 1.71 -33.89
N LEU A 33 11.27 2.13 -32.66
CA LEU A 33 10.38 1.36 -31.83
C LEU A 33 8.97 1.99 -31.79
N ILE A 34 8.88 3.33 -31.68
CA ILE A 34 7.60 4.03 -31.63
C ILE A 34 7.10 4.37 -33.06
N GLY A 35 8.00 4.49 -34.03
CA GLY A 35 7.65 4.78 -35.43
C GLY A 35 7.25 6.24 -35.66
N ARG A 36 7.89 7.18 -34.93
CA ARG A 36 7.64 8.62 -35.07
C ARG A 36 8.90 9.41 -35.39
N SER A 37 8.75 10.43 -36.21
CA SER A 37 9.81 11.41 -36.41
C SER A 37 9.86 12.40 -35.23
N PRO A 38 11.01 12.94 -34.86
CA PRO A 38 11.10 13.93 -33.77
C PRO A 38 10.24 15.18 -33.96
N ARG A 39 9.93 15.55 -35.22
CA ARG A 39 9.12 16.73 -35.55
C ARG A 39 7.62 16.52 -35.34
N GLU A 40 7.17 15.26 -35.38
CA GLU A 40 5.75 14.89 -35.31
C GLU A 40 5.39 14.19 -34.01
N ALA A 41 6.38 13.94 -33.14
CA ALA A 41 6.19 13.20 -31.92
C ALA A 41 5.40 14.01 -30.90
N SER A 42 4.38 13.37 -30.32
CA SER A 42 3.64 13.91 -29.19
C SER A 42 4.43 13.74 -27.90
N GLN A 43 4.03 14.43 -26.82
CA GLN A 43 4.60 14.23 -25.47
C GLN A 43 4.52 12.76 -25.04
N ARG A 44 3.50 12.03 -25.47
CA ARG A 44 3.33 10.59 -25.18
C ARG A 44 4.35 9.73 -25.93
N ASP A 45 4.66 10.09 -27.16
CA ASP A 45 5.67 9.38 -27.95
C ASP A 45 7.05 9.57 -27.31
N TRP A 46 7.36 10.79 -26.88
CA TRP A 46 8.59 11.11 -26.14
C TRP A 46 8.66 10.34 -24.81
N LEU A 47 7.57 10.27 -24.05
CA LEU A 47 7.50 9.45 -22.83
C LEU A 47 7.86 7.99 -23.13
N ASN A 48 7.19 7.37 -24.11
CA ASN A 48 7.42 5.98 -24.44
C ASN A 48 8.87 5.72 -24.93
N ALA A 49 9.41 6.63 -25.73
CA ALA A 49 10.80 6.53 -26.19
C ALA A 49 11.80 6.63 -25.03
N THR A 50 11.63 7.61 -24.15
CA THR A 50 12.47 7.79 -22.95
C THR A 50 12.37 6.58 -22.03
N LEU A 51 11.15 6.08 -21.82
CA LEU A 51 10.85 4.93 -20.98
C LEU A 51 11.57 3.67 -21.49
N HIS A 52 11.52 3.41 -22.78
CA HIS A 52 12.23 2.28 -23.38
C HIS A 52 13.75 2.44 -23.33
N ALA A 53 14.27 3.66 -23.46
CA ALA A 53 15.70 3.91 -23.33
C ALA A 53 16.19 3.64 -21.89
N VAL A 54 15.47 4.10 -20.88
CA VAL A 54 15.79 3.83 -19.47
C VAL A 54 15.59 2.34 -19.13
N ARG A 55 14.55 1.69 -19.66
CA ARG A 55 14.30 0.27 -19.46
C ARG A 55 15.47 -0.60 -19.92
N ASP A 56 16.15 -0.24 -21.00
CA ASP A 56 17.31 -1.00 -21.47
C ASP A 56 18.42 -1.03 -20.41
N LEU A 57 18.69 0.09 -19.74
CA LEU A 57 19.70 0.17 -18.67
C LEU A 57 19.34 -0.72 -17.49
N VAL A 58 18.10 -0.64 -17.03
CA VAL A 58 17.60 -1.47 -15.90
C VAL A 58 17.64 -2.96 -16.27
N THR A 59 17.41 -3.32 -17.55
CA THR A 59 17.38 -4.72 -18.00
C THR A 59 18.71 -5.42 -17.81
N GLU A 60 19.82 -4.72 -17.99
CA GLU A 60 21.16 -5.28 -17.78
C GLU A 60 21.36 -5.72 -16.33
N GLY A 61 21.10 -4.83 -15.38
CA GLY A 61 21.17 -5.11 -13.95
C GLY A 61 20.23 -6.28 -13.56
N TRP A 62 19.04 -6.30 -14.14
CA TRP A 62 18.07 -7.37 -13.90
C TRP A 62 18.56 -8.75 -14.34
N ILE A 63 19.17 -8.85 -15.53
CA ILE A 63 19.75 -10.11 -16.03
C ILE A 63 20.94 -10.52 -15.17
N THR A 64 21.82 -9.57 -14.81
CA THR A 64 22.97 -9.79 -13.95
C THR A 64 22.57 -10.32 -12.58
N THR A 65 21.60 -9.65 -11.90
CA THR A 65 21.07 -10.10 -10.61
C THR A 65 20.50 -11.53 -10.70
N ALA A 66 19.75 -11.82 -11.76
CA ALA A 66 19.16 -13.16 -11.93
C ALA A 66 20.19 -14.25 -12.21
N ARG A 67 21.30 -13.95 -12.90
CA ARG A 67 22.41 -14.88 -13.13
C ARG A 67 23.17 -15.14 -11.85
N GLN A 68 23.55 -14.08 -11.14
CA GLN A 68 24.35 -14.17 -9.93
C GLN A 68 23.60 -14.93 -8.82
N THR A 69 22.31 -14.62 -8.61
CA THR A 69 21.45 -15.34 -7.66
C THR A 69 21.43 -16.86 -7.93
N ARG A 70 21.53 -17.26 -9.21
CA ARG A 70 21.61 -18.70 -9.57
C ARG A 70 23.00 -19.29 -9.35
N ALA A 71 24.04 -18.54 -9.70
CA ALA A 71 25.43 -19.00 -9.57
C ALA A 71 25.80 -19.24 -8.10
N GLU A 72 25.33 -18.38 -7.20
CA GLU A 72 25.55 -18.52 -5.75
C GLU A 72 24.60 -19.52 -5.07
N ASP A 73 23.59 -20.00 -5.79
CA ASP A 73 22.52 -20.82 -5.22
C ASP A 73 21.93 -20.23 -3.93
N SER A 74 21.76 -18.90 -3.95
CA SER A 74 21.33 -18.11 -2.81
C SER A 74 19.91 -18.48 -2.38
N ARG A 75 19.62 -18.44 -1.06
CA ARG A 75 18.26 -18.47 -0.53
C ARG A 75 17.50 -17.26 -1.05
N ARG A 76 16.25 -17.45 -1.50
CA ARG A 76 15.43 -16.42 -2.14
C ARG A 76 14.19 -16.10 -1.35
N VAL A 77 13.85 -14.81 -1.28
CA VAL A 77 12.57 -14.39 -0.74
C VAL A 77 11.55 -14.13 -1.84
N TYR A 78 10.34 -14.64 -1.63
CA TYR A 78 9.18 -14.44 -2.48
C TYR A 78 8.11 -13.72 -1.67
N TYR A 79 7.79 -12.49 -2.08
CA TYR A 79 6.85 -11.62 -1.40
C TYR A 79 5.48 -11.68 -2.10
N LEU A 80 4.49 -12.32 -1.49
CA LEU A 80 3.15 -12.50 -2.05
C LEU A 80 2.22 -11.40 -1.55
N SER A 81 1.66 -10.59 -2.46
CA SER A 81 0.74 -9.52 -2.13
C SER A 81 -0.36 -9.39 -3.17
N MET A 82 -1.59 -9.13 -2.70
CA MET A 82 -2.72 -8.82 -3.59
C MET A 82 -2.58 -7.46 -4.28
N GLU A 83 -1.75 -6.56 -3.74
CA GLU A 83 -1.57 -5.22 -4.32
C GLU A 83 -0.11 -4.75 -4.25
N PHE A 84 0.29 -4.01 -5.29
CA PHE A 84 1.55 -3.28 -5.37
C PHE A 84 1.29 -1.88 -5.92
N LEU A 85 1.20 -0.89 -5.05
CA LEU A 85 0.94 0.50 -5.43
C LEU A 85 2.25 1.19 -5.83
N ILE A 86 2.77 0.83 -7.01
CA ILE A 86 4.09 1.25 -7.47
C ILE A 86 4.16 2.73 -7.89
N GLY A 87 3.07 3.30 -8.40
CA GLY A 87 3.07 4.66 -8.97
C GLY A 87 3.84 4.76 -10.27
N ARG A 88 4.06 5.99 -10.75
CA ARG A 88 4.89 6.24 -11.94
C ARG A 88 6.31 5.73 -11.72
N THR A 89 6.92 5.16 -12.74
CA THR A 89 8.18 4.42 -12.62
C THR A 89 9.37 5.12 -13.26
N LEU A 90 9.16 5.94 -14.29
CA LEU A 90 10.24 6.51 -15.10
C LEU A 90 11.17 7.41 -14.27
N SER A 91 10.64 8.37 -13.52
CA SER A 91 11.48 9.26 -12.69
C SER A 91 12.26 8.49 -11.61
N ASN A 92 11.61 7.49 -10.99
CA ASN A 92 12.26 6.65 -9.99
C ASN A 92 13.40 5.80 -10.61
N ALA A 93 13.17 5.24 -11.81
CA ALA A 93 14.20 4.48 -12.52
C ALA A 93 15.38 5.37 -12.97
N MET A 94 15.11 6.58 -13.46
CA MET A 94 16.19 7.52 -13.82
C MET A 94 17.04 7.94 -12.61
N ILE A 95 16.42 8.10 -11.43
CA ILE A 95 17.15 8.38 -10.19
C ILE A 95 17.95 7.15 -9.74
N ALA A 96 17.36 5.96 -9.82
CA ALA A 96 18.04 4.71 -9.47
C ALA A 96 19.27 4.45 -10.36
N GLU A 97 19.18 4.74 -11.64
CA GLU A 97 20.29 4.61 -12.60
C GLU A 97 21.26 5.80 -12.58
N GLY A 98 20.98 6.87 -11.81
CA GLY A 98 21.83 8.06 -11.73
C GLY A 98 21.80 8.95 -12.97
N ILE A 99 20.79 8.85 -13.82
CA ILE A 99 20.72 9.52 -15.13
C ILE A 99 19.66 10.63 -15.24
N TYR A 100 19.00 11.00 -14.15
CA TYR A 100 17.89 11.97 -14.21
C TYR A 100 18.34 13.30 -14.86
N GLY A 101 19.44 13.88 -14.40
CA GLY A 101 19.99 15.13 -14.96
C GLY A 101 20.44 14.99 -16.40
N LEU A 102 21.07 13.86 -16.76
CA LEU A 102 21.50 13.59 -18.13
C LEU A 102 20.31 13.44 -19.10
N ALA A 103 19.24 12.80 -18.65
CA ALA A 103 18.01 12.66 -19.44
C ALA A 103 17.29 13.99 -19.60
N GLN A 104 17.29 14.83 -18.57
CA GLN A 104 16.73 16.18 -18.61
C GLN A 104 17.46 17.06 -19.62
N GLU A 105 18.80 17.06 -19.60
CA GLU A 105 19.62 17.79 -20.54
C GLU A 105 19.45 17.27 -21.99
N ALA A 106 19.47 15.95 -22.17
CA ALA A 106 19.26 15.30 -23.46
C ALA A 106 17.92 15.67 -24.11
N LEU A 107 16.83 15.69 -23.35
CA LEU A 107 15.51 16.10 -23.84
C LEU A 107 15.44 17.61 -24.09
N SER A 108 16.06 18.43 -23.21
CA SER A 108 16.15 19.90 -23.39
C SER A 108 16.85 20.27 -24.69
N GLU A 109 17.92 19.57 -25.07
CA GLU A 109 18.60 19.77 -26.38
C GLU A 109 17.70 19.40 -27.58
N LEU A 110 16.66 18.62 -27.36
CA LEU A 110 15.64 18.28 -28.37
C LEU A 110 14.40 19.19 -28.31
N ASN A 111 14.45 20.27 -27.48
CA ASN A 111 13.33 21.16 -27.17
C ASN A 111 12.10 20.42 -26.57
N VAL A 112 12.35 19.42 -25.74
CA VAL A 112 11.34 18.65 -25.01
C VAL A 112 11.55 18.86 -23.50
N ASP A 113 10.48 19.23 -22.81
CA ASP A 113 10.49 19.37 -21.35
C ASP A 113 10.26 18.01 -20.69
N LEU A 114 11.21 17.58 -19.85
CA LEU A 114 11.12 16.30 -19.15
C LEU A 114 9.92 16.27 -18.19
N GLU A 115 9.63 17.37 -17.49
CA GLU A 115 8.50 17.39 -16.52
C GLU A 115 7.16 17.23 -17.24
N GLU A 116 6.98 17.88 -18.41
CA GLU A 116 5.78 17.68 -19.23
C GLU A 116 5.65 16.23 -19.74
N VAL A 117 6.77 15.60 -20.06
CA VAL A 117 6.84 14.18 -20.46
C VAL A 117 6.43 13.28 -19.32
N LEU A 118 7.00 13.49 -18.12
CA LEU A 118 6.68 12.71 -16.92
C LEU A 118 5.21 12.81 -16.50
N GLU A 119 4.57 13.97 -16.71
CA GLU A 119 3.14 14.12 -16.42
C GLU A 119 2.24 13.21 -17.29
N LYS A 120 2.72 12.73 -18.42
CA LYS A 120 1.96 11.80 -19.30
C LYS A 120 2.02 10.35 -18.83
N GLU A 121 2.92 10.00 -17.90
CA GLU A 121 2.97 8.66 -17.32
C GLU A 121 1.76 8.43 -16.40
N VAL A 122 1.13 7.27 -16.53
CA VAL A 122 -0.06 6.89 -15.77
C VAL A 122 0.36 6.04 -14.58
N ASP A 123 -0.23 6.28 -13.40
CA ASP A 123 -0.06 5.40 -12.25
C ASP A 123 -0.67 4.01 -12.57
N PRO A 124 0.07 2.91 -12.46
CA PRO A 124 -0.48 1.58 -12.67
C PRO A 124 -1.57 1.23 -11.66
N GLY A 125 -2.68 0.69 -12.12
CA GLY A 125 -3.82 0.29 -11.30
C GLY A 125 -3.59 -1.04 -10.55
N LEU A 126 -2.47 -1.18 -9.85
CA LEU A 126 -2.03 -2.41 -9.21
C LEU A 126 -2.15 -2.40 -7.68
N GLY A 127 -2.69 -1.34 -7.11
CA GLY A 127 -2.84 -1.19 -5.66
C GLY A 127 -3.83 -0.09 -5.29
N ASN A 128 -4.15 -0.02 -4.00
CA ASN A 128 -5.13 0.92 -3.47
C ASN A 128 -4.58 1.81 -2.36
N GLY A 129 -3.92 1.23 -1.36
CA GLY A 129 -3.62 1.94 -0.12
C GLY A 129 -2.26 1.63 0.50
N GLY A 130 -2.20 1.71 1.83
CA GLY A 130 -0.97 1.57 2.60
C GLY A 130 -0.26 0.23 2.42
N LEU A 131 -1.02 -0.87 2.38
CA LEU A 131 -0.50 -2.22 2.19
C LEU A 131 0.23 -2.35 0.84
N GLY A 132 -0.39 -1.91 -0.26
CA GLY A 132 0.21 -1.97 -1.60
C GLY A 132 1.37 -1.00 -1.75
N ARG A 133 1.34 0.18 -1.11
CA ARG A 133 2.47 1.10 -1.15
C ARG A 133 3.66 0.59 -0.33
N LEU A 134 3.39 -0.06 0.81
CA LEU A 134 4.45 -0.72 1.59
C LEU A 134 5.14 -1.82 0.77
N ALA A 135 4.36 -2.68 0.11
CA ALA A 135 4.89 -3.71 -0.78
C ALA A 135 5.78 -3.12 -1.88
N ALA A 136 5.38 -1.98 -2.46
CA ALA A 136 6.18 -1.29 -3.47
C ALA A 136 7.47 -0.67 -2.89
N CYS A 137 7.44 -0.11 -1.66
CA CYS A 137 8.65 0.34 -0.96
C CYS A 137 9.59 -0.84 -0.66
N PHE A 138 9.04 -1.98 -0.28
CA PHE A 138 9.83 -3.19 0.02
C PHE A 138 10.53 -3.74 -1.23
N MET A 139 9.86 -3.74 -2.38
CA MET A 139 10.51 -4.14 -3.64
C MET A 139 11.68 -3.22 -4.02
N ASP A 140 11.52 -1.90 -3.83
CA ASP A 140 12.59 -0.91 -4.03
C ASP A 140 13.79 -1.18 -3.10
N SER A 141 13.51 -1.43 -1.82
CA SER A 141 14.56 -1.71 -0.83
C SER A 141 15.21 -3.08 -1.03
N ILE A 142 14.47 -4.12 -1.41
CA ILE A 142 15.02 -5.44 -1.77
C ILE A 142 16.03 -5.29 -2.91
N ALA A 143 15.70 -4.53 -3.96
CA ALA A 143 16.59 -4.26 -5.07
C ALA A 143 17.81 -3.43 -4.63
N THR A 144 17.59 -2.36 -3.88
CA THR A 144 18.67 -1.46 -3.42
C THR A 144 19.65 -2.17 -2.49
N LEU A 145 19.20 -3.11 -1.68
CA LEU A 145 20.04 -3.91 -0.79
C LEU A 145 20.68 -5.13 -1.49
N GLY A 146 20.41 -5.34 -2.79
CA GLY A 146 20.93 -6.47 -3.55
C GLY A 146 20.41 -7.83 -3.07
N LEU A 147 19.24 -7.87 -2.41
CA LEU A 147 18.68 -9.13 -1.92
C LEU A 147 18.05 -9.93 -3.05
N PRO A 148 18.20 -11.26 -3.07
CA PRO A 148 17.59 -12.14 -4.07
C PRO A 148 16.08 -12.27 -3.83
N GLY A 149 15.32 -11.24 -4.20
CA GLY A 149 13.89 -11.13 -3.93
C GLY A 149 13.03 -11.02 -5.18
N MET A 150 11.79 -11.51 -5.06
CA MET A 150 10.78 -11.45 -6.11
C MET A 150 9.40 -11.21 -5.52
N GLY A 151 8.66 -10.22 -6.07
CA GLY A 151 7.26 -9.99 -5.73
C GLY A 151 6.33 -10.77 -6.66
N TYR A 152 5.21 -11.25 -6.13
CA TYR A 152 4.12 -11.85 -6.88
C TYR A 152 2.81 -11.15 -6.59
N GLY A 153 2.09 -10.78 -7.65
CA GLY A 153 0.80 -10.11 -7.57
C GLY A 153 -0.12 -10.48 -8.74
N ILE A 154 -1.23 -9.78 -8.84
CA ILE A 154 -2.19 -9.87 -9.95
C ILE A 154 -2.10 -8.63 -10.83
N ARG A 155 -2.14 -8.82 -12.15
CA ARG A 155 -2.16 -7.76 -13.15
C ARG A 155 -3.61 -7.34 -13.41
N TYR A 156 -4.12 -6.42 -12.59
CA TYR A 156 -5.49 -5.93 -12.75
C TYR A 156 -5.63 -5.06 -13.99
N GLU A 157 -6.67 -5.32 -14.80
CA GLU A 157 -6.94 -4.53 -16.02
C GLU A 157 -7.41 -3.10 -15.70
N TYR A 158 -8.22 -2.95 -14.65
CA TYR A 158 -8.91 -1.70 -14.30
C TYR A 158 -8.60 -1.19 -12.89
N GLY A 159 -7.57 -1.74 -12.25
CA GLY A 159 -7.25 -1.38 -10.86
C GLY A 159 -8.41 -1.62 -9.91
N MET A 160 -8.53 -0.76 -8.89
CA MET A 160 -9.71 -0.74 -8.03
C MET A 160 -10.86 0.05 -8.70
N PHE A 161 -10.66 1.34 -8.91
CA PHE A 161 -11.47 2.25 -9.73
C PHE A 161 -10.80 3.63 -9.81
N ARG A 162 -11.20 4.43 -10.80
CA ARG A 162 -10.91 5.85 -10.87
C ARG A 162 -12.05 6.62 -10.18
N GLN A 163 -11.70 7.43 -9.17
CA GLN A 163 -12.66 8.24 -8.44
C GLN A 163 -12.92 9.56 -9.17
N LYS A 164 -14.20 9.89 -9.37
CA LYS A 164 -14.67 11.22 -9.70
C LYS A 164 -15.60 11.74 -8.62
N ILE A 165 -15.70 13.04 -8.50
CA ILE A 165 -16.70 13.70 -7.66
C ILE A 165 -17.73 14.34 -8.57
N GLU A 166 -18.98 13.88 -8.49
CA GLU A 166 -20.12 14.40 -9.25
C GLU A 166 -21.21 14.78 -8.24
N ASN A 167 -21.63 16.04 -8.22
CA ASN A 167 -22.59 16.60 -7.25
C ASN A 167 -22.17 16.30 -5.79
N GLY A 168 -20.91 16.47 -5.47
CA GLY A 168 -20.34 16.20 -4.12
C GLY A 168 -20.13 14.71 -3.81
N GLN A 169 -20.60 13.78 -4.62
CA GLN A 169 -20.55 12.35 -4.37
C GLN A 169 -19.40 11.65 -5.10
N GLN A 170 -18.86 10.60 -4.47
CA GLN A 170 -17.95 9.70 -5.16
C GLN A 170 -18.67 8.88 -6.23
N VAL A 171 -18.15 8.96 -7.45
CA VAL A 171 -18.55 8.11 -8.58
C VAL A 171 -17.34 7.28 -9.02
N GLU A 172 -17.53 5.96 -9.10
CA GLU A 172 -16.49 5.03 -9.51
C GLU A 172 -16.53 4.84 -11.03
N ARG A 173 -15.36 4.93 -11.66
CA ARG A 173 -15.14 4.67 -13.09
C ARG A 173 -14.04 3.64 -13.25
N PRO A 174 -14.04 2.83 -14.31
CA PRO A 174 -12.91 1.93 -14.58
C PRO A 174 -11.59 2.71 -14.69
N ASP A 175 -10.55 2.22 -14.05
CA ASP A 175 -9.19 2.77 -14.17
C ASP A 175 -8.44 2.03 -15.29
N ALA A 176 -8.71 2.42 -16.54
CA ALA A 176 -8.16 1.78 -17.74
C ALA A 176 -6.68 2.17 -17.98
N TRP A 177 -5.81 1.94 -17.01
CA TRP A 177 -4.39 2.32 -17.04
C TRP A 177 -3.59 1.63 -18.15
N LEU A 178 -4.07 0.46 -18.63
CA LEU A 178 -3.46 -0.31 -19.71
C LEU A 178 -3.83 0.18 -21.13
N GLU A 179 -4.81 1.06 -21.26
CA GLU A 179 -5.30 1.51 -22.55
C GLU A 179 -4.21 2.13 -23.45
N LYS A 180 -3.22 2.75 -22.82
CA LYS A 180 -2.10 3.41 -23.52
C LYS A 180 -0.83 2.56 -23.56
N GLY A 181 -0.94 1.26 -23.28
CA GLY A 181 0.18 0.34 -23.17
C GLY A 181 0.88 0.35 -21.82
N ALA A 182 1.70 -0.65 -21.58
CA ALA A 182 2.50 -0.81 -20.35
C ALA A 182 3.97 -1.12 -20.74
N PRO A 183 4.74 -0.11 -21.15
CA PRO A 183 6.07 -0.32 -21.72
C PRO A 183 7.12 -0.86 -20.73
N TRP A 184 6.86 -0.82 -19.43
CA TRP A 184 7.72 -1.46 -18.42
C TRP A 184 7.58 -2.98 -18.36
N GLU A 185 6.52 -3.56 -18.90
CA GLU A 185 6.21 -4.98 -18.77
C GLU A 185 6.92 -5.82 -19.81
N PHE A 186 7.38 -6.99 -19.38
CA PHE A 186 7.80 -8.09 -20.25
C PHE A 186 6.80 -9.24 -20.13
N ILE A 187 6.07 -9.52 -21.20
CA ILE A 187 5.21 -10.70 -21.30
C ILE A 187 6.09 -11.94 -21.33
N ARG A 188 5.71 -12.99 -20.58
CA ARG A 188 6.42 -14.26 -20.51
C ARG A 188 5.55 -15.41 -21.06
N PRO A 189 5.38 -15.55 -22.37
CA PRO A 189 4.47 -16.55 -22.93
C PRO A 189 4.80 -18.00 -22.52
N SER A 190 6.07 -18.29 -22.22
CA SER A 190 6.52 -19.60 -21.72
C SER A 190 6.26 -19.83 -20.23
N LYS A 191 5.73 -18.84 -19.51
CA LYS A 191 5.40 -18.90 -18.09
C LYS A 191 3.88 -18.85 -17.95
N ARG A 192 3.27 -19.99 -18.27
CA ARG A 192 1.83 -20.24 -18.12
C ARG A 192 1.64 -21.36 -17.13
N PHE A 193 0.71 -21.18 -16.22
CA PHE A 193 0.34 -22.18 -15.22
C PHE A 193 -1.17 -22.36 -15.21
N THR A 194 -1.62 -23.59 -15.04
CA THR A 194 -3.03 -23.90 -14.88
C THR A 194 -3.40 -23.80 -13.42
N VAL A 195 -4.41 -23.00 -13.12
CA VAL A 195 -5.04 -22.90 -11.81
C VAL A 195 -6.39 -23.58 -11.88
N GLU A 196 -6.68 -24.44 -10.92
CA GLU A 196 -7.86 -25.32 -10.91
C GLU A 196 -8.80 -24.93 -9.77
N PHE A 197 -10.10 -24.96 -10.03
CA PHE A 197 -11.15 -24.62 -9.07
C PHE A 197 -12.26 -25.67 -9.08
N GLY A 198 -13.00 -25.80 -7.97
CA GLY A 198 -14.17 -26.68 -7.87
C GLY A 198 -13.80 -28.16 -8.00
N GLY A 199 -14.60 -28.90 -8.76
CA GLY A 199 -14.38 -30.31 -9.02
C GLY A 199 -14.66 -31.20 -7.85
N ASN A 200 -14.20 -32.44 -7.97
CA ASN A 200 -14.43 -33.53 -7.04
C ASN A 200 -13.12 -34.12 -6.54
N ILE A 201 -13.15 -34.65 -5.31
CA ILE A 201 -12.02 -35.35 -4.71
C ILE A 201 -12.31 -36.83 -4.63
N HIS A 202 -11.36 -37.62 -5.09
CA HIS A 202 -11.40 -39.06 -5.08
C HIS A 202 -10.10 -39.61 -4.48
N PHE A 203 -10.17 -40.69 -3.70
CA PHE A 203 -9.02 -41.36 -3.13
C PHE A 203 -8.82 -42.73 -3.78
N GLU A 204 -7.65 -42.97 -4.33
CA GLU A 204 -7.18 -44.28 -4.77
C GLU A 204 -6.10 -44.75 -3.79
N GLY A 205 -6.54 -45.52 -2.77
CA GLY A 205 -5.67 -45.91 -1.67
C GLY A 205 -5.31 -44.66 -0.83
N LYS A 206 -4.01 -44.34 -0.78
CA LYS A 206 -3.52 -43.13 -0.08
C LYS A 206 -3.39 -41.91 -1.01
N LYS A 207 -3.54 -42.09 -2.32
CA LYS A 207 -3.39 -40.99 -3.29
C LYS A 207 -4.68 -40.22 -3.44
N CYS A 208 -4.63 -38.91 -3.21
CA CYS A 208 -5.71 -38.00 -3.49
C CYS A 208 -5.70 -37.61 -4.99
N ILE A 209 -6.85 -37.68 -5.63
CA ILE A 209 -7.06 -37.24 -7.01
C ILE A 209 -8.12 -36.11 -6.98
N TRP A 210 -7.73 -34.95 -7.45
CA TRP A 210 -8.62 -33.81 -7.64
C TRP A 210 -8.96 -33.70 -9.14
N GLN A 211 -10.23 -33.89 -9.48
CA GLN A 211 -10.69 -34.03 -10.88
C GLN A 211 -11.96 -33.23 -11.15
N ASP A 212 -12.34 -33.15 -12.41
CA ASP A 212 -13.51 -32.41 -12.92
C ASP A 212 -13.45 -30.92 -12.56
N THR A 213 -12.27 -30.34 -12.54
CA THR A 213 -11.99 -28.96 -12.15
C THR A 213 -12.23 -27.97 -13.30
N GLU A 214 -12.65 -26.78 -12.96
CA GLU A 214 -12.59 -25.60 -13.83
C GLU A 214 -11.12 -25.15 -13.92
N LYS A 215 -10.62 -24.87 -15.15
CA LYS A 215 -9.22 -24.54 -15.39
C LYS A 215 -9.06 -23.13 -15.93
N VAL A 216 -8.21 -22.33 -15.27
CA VAL A 216 -7.84 -20.98 -15.68
C VAL A 216 -6.35 -20.91 -15.92
N THR A 217 -5.93 -20.29 -17.00
CA THR A 217 -4.51 -20.08 -17.29
C THR A 217 -4.01 -18.78 -16.67
N ALA A 218 -2.99 -18.86 -15.83
CA ALA A 218 -2.23 -17.72 -15.34
C ALA A 218 -1.03 -17.45 -16.27
N LEU A 219 -0.98 -16.27 -16.88
CA LEU A 219 0.11 -15.81 -17.73
C LEU A 219 0.95 -14.76 -17.01
N ALA A 220 2.27 -14.92 -17.00
CA ALA A 220 3.19 -14.02 -16.32
C ALA A 220 3.53 -12.77 -17.13
N TYR A 221 3.50 -11.62 -16.42
CA TYR A 221 4.03 -10.32 -16.84
C TYR A 221 5.08 -9.89 -15.81
N ASP A 222 6.31 -9.63 -16.25
CA ASP A 222 7.40 -9.22 -15.38
C ASP A 222 7.64 -7.72 -15.49
N GLN A 223 7.74 -7.04 -14.34
CA GLN A 223 8.23 -5.66 -14.22
C GLN A 223 9.54 -5.67 -13.44
N MET A 224 10.46 -4.83 -13.86
CA MET A 224 11.75 -4.65 -13.18
C MET A 224 11.63 -3.52 -12.16
N ILE A 225 12.16 -3.75 -10.98
CA ILE A 225 12.29 -2.74 -9.93
C ILE A 225 13.79 -2.49 -9.71
N PRO A 226 14.35 -1.37 -10.21
CA PRO A 226 15.79 -1.11 -10.11
C PRO A 226 16.20 -0.81 -8.68
N GLY A 227 17.39 -1.28 -8.30
CA GLY A 227 18.09 -0.85 -7.10
C GLY A 227 18.82 0.47 -7.34
N TYR A 228 19.07 1.21 -6.28
CA TYR A 228 19.72 2.51 -6.39
C TYR A 228 21.23 2.36 -6.62
N GLN A 229 21.70 2.74 -7.81
CA GLN A 229 23.12 2.84 -8.23
C GLN A 229 23.97 1.59 -7.86
N ASN A 230 23.40 0.41 -7.90
CA ASN A 230 24.09 -0.84 -7.55
C ASN A 230 23.99 -1.91 -8.64
N ASN A 231 23.55 -1.54 -9.83
CA ASN A 231 23.36 -2.43 -10.98
C ASN A 231 22.55 -3.69 -10.66
N SER A 232 21.59 -3.60 -9.72
CA SER A 232 20.68 -4.68 -9.39
C SER A 232 19.23 -4.33 -9.77
N ALA A 233 18.41 -5.36 -9.98
CA ALA A 233 16.97 -5.16 -10.07
C ALA A 233 16.21 -6.39 -9.58
N ALA A 234 15.16 -6.14 -8.79
CA ALA A 234 14.22 -7.16 -8.37
C ALA A 234 13.13 -7.38 -9.45
N THR A 235 12.50 -8.55 -9.42
CA THR A 235 11.37 -8.87 -10.31
C THR A 235 10.05 -8.72 -9.57
N LEU A 236 9.13 -7.95 -10.14
CA LEU A 236 7.71 -8.02 -9.78
C LEU A 236 6.98 -8.80 -10.88
N ARG A 237 6.52 -10.03 -10.56
CA ARG A 237 5.74 -10.87 -11.45
C ARG A 237 4.26 -10.74 -11.17
N LEU A 238 3.53 -10.36 -12.20
CA LEU A 238 2.08 -10.16 -12.13
C LEU A 238 1.39 -11.21 -12.98
N TRP A 239 0.36 -11.85 -12.40
CA TRP A 239 -0.42 -12.86 -13.07
C TRP A 239 -1.66 -12.24 -13.74
N SER A 240 -1.83 -12.52 -15.03
CA SER A 240 -3.04 -12.20 -15.78
C SER A 240 -3.81 -13.49 -16.06
N ALA A 241 -5.11 -13.47 -15.80
CA ALA A 241 -5.98 -14.60 -16.06
C ALA A 241 -6.37 -14.65 -17.53
N HIS A 242 -6.20 -15.81 -18.13
CA HIS A 242 -6.56 -16.10 -19.51
C HIS A 242 -7.43 -17.35 -19.60
N ALA A 243 -8.36 -17.33 -20.50
CA ALA A 243 -9.31 -18.42 -20.73
C ALA A 243 -8.74 -19.58 -21.59
N GLY A 244 -7.44 -19.82 -21.57
CA GLY A 244 -6.85 -20.88 -22.39
C GLY A 244 -7.22 -20.77 -23.89
N GLU A 245 -7.56 -21.91 -24.51
CA GLU A 245 -7.99 -21.97 -25.93
C GLU A 245 -9.51 -21.73 -26.12
N VAL A 246 -10.19 -21.21 -25.09
CA VAL A 246 -11.66 -21.22 -24.99
C VAL A 246 -12.31 -20.03 -25.67
N PHE A 247 -11.94 -19.70 -26.87
CA PHE A 247 -12.85 -19.03 -27.80
C PHE A 247 -13.62 -20.11 -28.56
N ASN A 248 -14.90 -20.27 -28.25
CA ASN A 248 -15.71 -21.28 -28.92
C ASN A 248 -16.04 -20.83 -30.34
N LEU A 249 -15.15 -21.13 -31.26
CA LEU A 249 -15.31 -20.78 -32.68
C LEU A 249 -16.58 -21.41 -33.28
N ALA A 250 -17.01 -22.56 -32.79
CA ALA A 250 -18.22 -23.22 -33.28
C ALA A 250 -19.47 -22.44 -32.88
N ASP A 251 -19.57 -21.97 -31.65
CA ASP A 251 -20.68 -21.11 -31.18
C ASP A 251 -20.65 -19.75 -31.92
N PHE A 252 -19.47 -19.15 -32.06
CA PHE A 252 -19.31 -17.90 -32.81
C PHE A 252 -19.82 -18.04 -34.25
N ASN A 253 -19.43 -19.13 -34.95
CA ASN A 253 -19.84 -19.38 -36.32
C ASN A 253 -21.34 -19.70 -36.45
N ARG A 254 -22.00 -20.14 -35.37
CA ARG A 254 -23.48 -20.30 -35.33
C ARG A 254 -24.22 -19.00 -35.04
N GLY A 255 -23.50 -17.90 -34.84
CA GLY A 255 -24.07 -16.60 -34.46
C GLY A 255 -24.32 -16.41 -32.97
N GLU A 256 -23.91 -17.36 -32.14
CA GLU A 256 -24.02 -17.31 -30.66
C GLU A 256 -22.85 -16.57 -30.05
N HIS A 257 -22.63 -15.31 -30.43
CA HIS A 257 -21.43 -14.53 -30.14
C HIS A 257 -21.21 -14.30 -28.64
N LEU A 258 -22.29 -14.16 -27.88
CA LEU A 258 -22.20 -13.98 -26.42
C LEU A 258 -21.81 -15.28 -25.72
N ALA A 259 -22.43 -16.40 -26.09
CA ALA A 259 -22.10 -17.72 -25.55
C ALA A 259 -20.64 -18.09 -25.85
N ALA A 260 -20.16 -17.78 -27.07
CA ALA A 260 -18.78 -18.00 -27.49
C ALA A 260 -17.73 -17.26 -26.60
N LEU A 261 -18.14 -16.21 -25.90
CA LEU A 261 -17.28 -15.37 -25.03
C LEU A 261 -17.54 -15.59 -23.52
N GLU A 262 -18.57 -16.32 -23.13
CA GLU A 262 -19.03 -16.40 -21.75
C GLU A 262 -17.94 -16.96 -20.81
N GLU A 263 -17.41 -18.13 -21.13
CA GLU A 263 -16.34 -18.76 -20.35
C GLU A 263 -15.04 -17.93 -20.38
N HIS A 264 -14.69 -17.38 -21.56
CA HIS A 264 -13.57 -16.46 -21.71
C HIS A 264 -13.71 -15.23 -20.81
N SER A 265 -14.90 -14.65 -20.70
CA SER A 265 -15.17 -13.49 -19.87
C SER A 265 -15.11 -13.83 -18.39
N ALA A 266 -15.69 -14.98 -17.99
CA ALA A 266 -15.69 -15.43 -16.60
C ALA A 266 -14.25 -15.62 -16.06
N ASN A 267 -13.41 -16.28 -16.81
CA ASN A 267 -12.02 -16.51 -16.43
C ASN A 267 -11.21 -15.21 -16.30
N LYS A 268 -11.40 -14.25 -17.22
CA LYS A 268 -10.76 -12.94 -17.15
C LYS A 268 -11.14 -12.11 -15.93
N ASN A 269 -12.32 -12.34 -15.33
CA ASN A 269 -12.75 -11.60 -14.15
C ASN A 269 -11.77 -11.70 -12.97
N LEU A 270 -11.00 -12.79 -12.88
CA LEU A 270 -9.98 -12.99 -11.85
C LEU A 270 -8.89 -11.90 -11.83
N SER A 271 -8.59 -11.29 -12.97
CA SER A 271 -7.58 -10.23 -13.07
C SER A 271 -8.14 -8.89 -13.57
N ARG A 272 -9.45 -8.63 -13.43
CA ARG A 272 -10.03 -7.35 -13.88
C ARG A 272 -9.94 -6.26 -12.84
N VAL A 273 -10.43 -6.49 -11.64
CA VAL A 273 -10.63 -5.45 -10.62
C VAL A 273 -10.01 -5.89 -9.30
N LEU A 274 -9.25 -4.98 -8.70
CA LEU A 274 -8.74 -5.13 -7.33
C LEU A 274 -9.86 -4.84 -6.34
N TYR A 275 -10.08 -5.71 -5.36
CA TYR A 275 -11.10 -5.60 -4.32
C TYR A 275 -12.50 -5.34 -4.89
N PRO A 276 -13.05 -6.29 -5.68
CA PRO A 276 -14.44 -6.21 -6.10
C PRO A 276 -15.36 -6.14 -4.89
N ASP A 277 -16.56 -5.58 -5.08
CA ASP A 277 -17.57 -5.49 -4.04
C ASP A 277 -17.89 -6.89 -3.48
N ASP A 278 -17.69 -7.08 -2.18
CA ASP A 278 -17.87 -8.34 -1.45
C ASP A 278 -19.12 -8.35 -0.55
N SER A 279 -20.02 -7.41 -0.76
CA SER A 279 -21.33 -7.39 -0.09
C SER A 279 -22.24 -8.55 -0.54
N THR A 280 -21.95 -9.13 -1.71
CA THR A 280 -22.69 -10.25 -2.29
C THR A 280 -21.91 -11.56 -2.20
N TRP A 281 -22.62 -12.70 -2.26
CA TRP A 281 -21.98 -14.02 -2.32
C TRP A 281 -21.03 -14.16 -3.50
N ASN A 282 -21.45 -13.72 -4.68
CA ASN A 282 -20.63 -13.79 -5.90
C ASN A 282 -19.38 -12.90 -5.83
N GLY A 283 -19.48 -11.74 -5.23
CA GLY A 283 -18.32 -10.85 -5.03
C GLY A 283 -17.31 -11.45 -4.05
N ARG A 284 -17.79 -12.07 -2.97
CA ARG A 284 -16.94 -12.82 -2.03
C ARG A 284 -16.30 -14.03 -2.68
N GLU A 285 -17.05 -14.80 -3.49
CA GLU A 285 -16.52 -15.93 -4.25
C GLU A 285 -15.40 -15.46 -5.20
N LEU A 286 -15.60 -14.35 -5.91
CA LEU A 286 -14.59 -13.79 -6.80
C LEU A 286 -13.30 -13.40 -6.04
N ARG A 287 -13.41 -12.80 -4.87
CA ARG A 287 -12.24 -12.47 -4.05
C ARG A 287 -11.47 -13.71 -3.60
N LEU A 288 -12.16 -14.75 -3.12
CA LEU A 288 -11.53 -16.01 -2.75
C LEU A 288 -10.81 -16.66 -3.95
N ARG A 289 -11.44 -16.64 -5.12
CA ARG A 289 -10.83 -17.15 -6.36
C ARG A 289 -9.60 -16.32 -6.77
N GLN A 290 -9.61 -15.01 -6.61
CA GLN A 290 -8.45 -14.14 -6.89
C GLN A 290 -7.26 -14.48 -5.97
N GLU A 291 -7.51 -14.67 -4.69
CA GLU A 291 -6.48 -15.04 -3.70
C GLU A 291 -5.84 -16.38 -4.04
N TYR A 292 -6.65 -17.39 -4.34
CA TYR A 292 -6.13 -18.70 -4.74
C TYR A 292 -5.43 -18.65 -6.12
N PHE A 293 -5.93 -17.88 -7.08
CA PHE A 293 -5.28 -17.66 -8.37
C PHE A 293 -3.85 -17.13 -8.21
N LEU A 294 -3.66 -16.12 -7.38
CA LEU A 294 -2.35 -15.58 -7.04
C LEU A 294 -1.45 -16.66 -6.43
N VAL A 295 -1.96 -17.37 -5.44
CA VAL A 295 -1.21 -18.37 -4.66
C VAL A 295 -0.77 -19.54 -5.52
N SER A 296 -1.71 -20.17 -6.25
CA SER A 296 -1.45 -21.36 -7.03
C SER A 296 -0.43 -21.08 -8.15
N ALA A 297 -0.62 -20.01 -8.93
CA ALA A 297 0.30 -19.64 -9.99
C ALA A 297 1.71 -19.33 -9.44
N SER A 298 1.79 -18.64 -8.30
CA SER A 298 3.06 -18.26 -7.68
C SER A 298 3.82 -19.48 -7.15
N LEU A 299 3.16 -20.38 -6.42
CA LEU A 299 3.79 -21.59 -5.91
C LEU A 299 4.28 -22.52 -7.03
N GLN A 300 3.48 -22.72 -8.09
CA GLN A 300 3.90 -23.47 -9.25
C GLN A 300 5.19 -22.89 -9.89
N ASP A 301 5.29 -21.55 -9.99
CA ASP A 301 6.51 -20.91 -10.52
C ASP A 301 7.70 -21.03 -9.56
N ILE A 302 7.49 -20.87 -8.25
CA ILE A 302 8.53 -21.01 -7.22
C ILE A 302 9.12 -22.43 -7.26
N LEU A 303 8.27 -23.44 -7.22
CA LEU A 303 8.71 -24.84 -7.27
C LEU A 303 9.41 -25.20 -8.60
N ARG A 304 8.88 -24.73 -9.73
CA ARG A 304 9.54 -24.87 -11.03
C ARG A 304 10.93 -24.21 -11.06
N ARG A 305 11.08 -23.03 -10.41
CA ARG A 305 12.38 -22.36 -10.29
C ARG A 305 13.37 -23.18 -9.47
N HIS A 306 12.91 -23.71 -8.35
CA HIS A 306 13.72 -24.59 -7.49
C HIS A 306 14.18 -25.84 -8.24
N LYS A 307 13.27 -26.57 -8.89
CA LYS A 307 13.56 -27.78 -9.69
C LYS A 307 14.47 -27.56 -10.88
N ARG A 308 14.80 -26.34 -11.28
CA ARG A 308 15.78 -26.05 -12.34
C ARG A 308 17.23 -26.15 -11.88
N THR A 309 17.47 -26.05 -10.59
CA THR A 309 18.80 -26.04 -9.97
C THR A 309 18.98 -27.18 -8.97
N HIS A 310 17.88 -27.83 -8.58
CA HIS A 310 17.90 -28.93 -7.61
C HIS A 310 17.07 -30.11 -8.12
N ASP A 311 17.59 -31.31 -7.95
CA ASP A 311 16.92 -32.54 -8.39
C ASP A 311 15.74 -32.97 -7.50
N SER A 312 15.64 -32.34 -6.29
CA SER A 312 14.66 -32.69 -5.26
C SER A 312 14.13 -31.43 -4.56
N LEU A 313 12.95 -31.55 -3.94
CA LEU A 313 12.40 -30.51 -3.06
C LEU A 313 12.84 -30.66 -1.59
N GLU A 314 13.69 -31.63 -1.27
CA GLU A 314 14.13 -31.91 0.10
C GLU A 314 14.74 -30.69 0.83
N ASN A 315 15.49 -29.87 0.11
CA ASN A 315 16.13 -28.65 0.61
C ASN A 315 15.34 -27.39 0.33
N LEU A 316 14.04 -27.50 -0.02
CA LEU A 316 13.21 -26.33 -0.38
C LEU A 316 13.19 -25.31 0.74
N ALA A 317 13.06 -25.74 1.99
CA ALA A 317 13.02 -24.85 3.15
C ALA A 317 14.35 -24.10 3.41
N ASP A 318 15.47 -24.62 2.90
CA ASP A 318 16.78 -23.95 3.02
C ASP A 318 16.98 -22.89 1.94
N LYS A 319 16.29 -23.01 0.80
CA LYS A 319 16.49 -22.20 -0.39
C LYS A 319 15.37 -21.20 -0.66
N VAL A 320 14.22 -21.37 -0.02
CA VAL A 320 13.00 -20.58 -0.27
C VAL A 320 12.46 -20.01 1.04
N ALA A 321 12.19 -18.72 1.03
CA ALA A 321 11.40 -18.01 2.01
C ALA A 321 10.20 -17.38 1.31
N ILE A 322 8.97 -17.59 1.80
CA ILE A 322 7.74 -17.01 1.25
C ILE A 322 7.11 -16.13 2.32
N HIS A 323 6.92 -14.87 2.00
CA HIS A 323 6.31 -13.91 2.91
C HIS A 323 4.86 -13.61 2.53
N LEU A 324 3.96 -13.82 3.48
CA LEU A 324 2.53 -13.53 3.34
C LEU A 324 2.26 -12.09 3.75
N ASN A 325 1.94 -11.23 2.79
CA ASN A 325 1.56 -9.85 3.03
C ASN A 325 0.06 -9.77 3.37
N ASP A 326 -0.24 -9.77 4.65
CA ASP A 326 -1.56 -9.99 5.24
C ASP A 326 -2.08 -11.42 5.03
N THR A 327 -3.38 -11.67 5.29
CA THR A 327 -4.02 -12.98 5.15
C THR A 327 -4.41 -13.33 3.71
N HIS A 328 -4.39 -12.37 2.80
CA HIS A 328 -4.83 -12.58 1.42
C HIS A 328 -4.15 -13.77 0.73
N PRO A 329 -2.82 -13.99 0.87
CA PRO A 329 -2.17 -15.16 0.31
C PRO A 329 -2.09 -16.37 1.26
N ALA A 330 -2.85 -16.41 2.35
CA ALA A 330 -2.78 -17.49 3.36
C ALA A 330 -3.08 -18.89 2.80
N LEU A 331 -3.85 -18.99 1.71
CA LEU A 331 -4.09 -20.24 1.00
C LEU A 331 -2.81 -20.88 0.45
N ALA A 332 -1.69 -20.16 0.43
CA ALA A 332 -0.37 -20.72 0.07
C ALA A 332 0.05 -21.86 1.01
N ILE A 333 -0.38 -21.83 2.26
CA ILE A 333 -0.09 -22.88 3.25
C ILE A 333 -0.73 -24.21 2.86
N PRO A 334 -2.07 -24.33 2.71
CA PRO A 334 -2.68 -25.58 2.29
C PRO A 334 -2.36 -25.97 0.83
N GLU A 335 -2.09 -25.00 -0.06
CA GLU A 335 -1.68 -25.31 -1.43
C GLU A 335 -0.28 -25.93 -1.48
N LEU A 336 0.69 -25.43 -0.72
CA LEU A 336 2.00 -26.06 -0.65
C LEU A 336 1.91 -27.45 -0.03
N MET A 337 1.09 -27.61 1.01
CA MET A 337 0.83 -28.95 1.58
C MET A 337 0.23 -29.89 0.55
N ARG A 338 -0.77 -29.45 -0.23
CA ARG A 338 -1.37 -30.25 -1.29
C ARG A 338 -0.33 -30.69 -2.32
N ILE A 339 0.49 -29.75 -2.81
CA ILE A 339 1.53 -30.07 -3.79
C ILE A 339 2.54 -31.06 -3.23
N LEU A 340 3.04 -30.84 -2.02
CA LEU A 340 4.04 -31.73 -1.41
C LEU A 340 3.48 -33.12 -1.14
N VAL A 341 2.25 -33.23 -0.65
CA VAL A 341 1.66 -34.53 -0.29
C VAL A 341 1.06 -35.25 -1.50
N ASP A 342 0.18 -34.57 -2.26
CA ASP A 342 -0.60 -35.21 -3.33
C ASP A 342 0.19 -35.34 -4.63
N ASP A 343 0.97 -34.30 -5.02
CA ASP A 343 1.68 -34.29 -6.30
C ASP A 343 3.11 -34.84 -6.17
N GLU A 344 3.83 -34.54 -5.07
CA GLU A 344 5.24 -34.92 -4.88
C GLU A 344 5.43 -36.15 -3.96
N GLY A 345 4.38 -36.59 -3.28
CA GLY A 345 4.38 -37.81 -2.47
C GLY A 345 5.13 -37.73 -1.14
N PHE A 346 5.36 -36.57 -0.59
CA PHE A 346 5.97 -36.41 0.72
C PHE A 346 5.04 -36.90 1.84
N GLU A 347 5.63 -37.50 2.88
CA GLU A 347 4.90 -37.82 4.10
C GLU A 347 4.41 -36.52 4.78
N TRP A 348 3.16 -36.54 5.30
CA TRP A 348 2.47 -35.39 5.90
C TRP A 348 3.34 -34.60 6.90
N LYS A 349 3.96 -35.29 7.84
CA LYS A 349 4.76 -34.66 8.88
C LYS A 349 5.94 -33.88 8.29
N LYS A 350 6.60 -34.45 7.28
CA LYS A 350 7.73 -33.80 6.59
C LYS A 350 7.26 -32.61 5.75
N ALA A 351 6.19 -32.78 5.00
CA ALA A 351 5.58 -31.70 4.23
C ALA A 351 5.18 -30.51 5.13
N TRP A 352 4.60 -30.81 6.29
CA TRP A 352 4.21 -29.79 7.26
C TRP A 352 5.41 -29.06 7.88
N GLU A 353 6.46 -29.76 8.24
CA GLU A 353 7.70 -29.18 8.74
C GLU A 353 8.34 -28.23 7.69
N MET A 354 8.43 -28.69 6.45
CA MET A 354 8.93 -27.88 5.33
C MET A 354 8.05 -26.63 5.13
N THR A 355 6.74 -26.78 5.07
CA THR A 355 5.77 -25.70 4.89
C THR A 355 5.94 -24.63 5.96
N ARG A 356 5.94 -25.01 7.23
CA ARG A 356 6.11 -24.05 8.32
C ARG A 356 7.42 -23.27 8.28
N ASN A 357 8.51 -23.92 7.85
CA ASN A 357 9.84 -23.28 7.79
C ASN A 357 10.00 -22.33 6.58
N ILE A 358 9.11 -22.42 5.60
CA ILE A 358 9.11 -21.59 4.39
C ILE A 358 8.33 -20.30 4.61
N PHE A 359 7.17 -20.36 5.30
CA PHE A 359 6.27 -19.22 5.41
C PHE A 359 6.56 -18.32 6.61
N SER A 360 6.41 -17.03 6.39
CA SER A 360 6.30 -15.97 7.39
C SER A 360 5.12 -15.06 7.07
N TYR A 361 4.55 -14.43 8.09
CA TYR A 361 3.30 -13.68 7.97
C TYR A 361 3.44 -12.31 8.63
N THR A 362 3.00 -11.26 7.94
CA THR A 362 2.81 -9.93 8.51
C THR A 362 1.32 -9.66 8.71
N CYS A 363 0.92 -9.36 9.94
CA CYS A 363 -0.42 -8.88 10.28
C CYS A 363 -0.47 -7.36 10.14
N HIS A 364 -1.42 -6.83 9.36
CA HIS A 364 -1.60 -5.40 9.12
C HIS A 364 -2.80 -4.79 9.84
N THR A 365 -3.50 -5.55 10.68
CA THR A 365 -4.66 -5.05 11.40
C THR A 365 -4.78 -5.63 12.81
N LEU A 366 -5.41 -4.86 13.70
CA LEU A 366 -5.82 -5.33 15.03
C LEU A 366 -7.33 -5.48 15.15
N MET A 367 -8.07 -4.94 14.18
CA MET A 367 -9.53 -5.02 14.19
C MET A 367 -9.96 -6.45 13.87
N SER A 368 -10.55 -7.14 14.85
CA SER A 368 -10.97 -8.53 14.70
C SER A 368 -11.96 -8.72 13.54
N GLU A 369 -12.80 -7.74 13.29
CA GLU A 369 -13.76 -7.71 12.18
C GLU A 369 -13.09 -7.58 10.79
N ALA A 370 -11.85 -7.07 10.74
CA ALA A 370 -11.08 -6.96 9.53
C ALA A 370 -10.20 -8.20 9.26
N LEU A 371 -10.11 -9.14 10.22
CA LEU A 371 -9.45 -10.43 10.01
C LEU A 371 -10.33 -11.30 9.11
N GLU A 372 -9.75 -11.71 8.00
CA GLU A 372 -10.44 -12.42 6.93
C GLU A 372 -10.94 -13.79 7.37
N THR A 373 -12.19 -14.07 7.05
CA THR A 373 -12.83 -15.38 7.25
C THR A 373 -13.58 -15.82 6.00
N TRP A 374 -13.51 -17.11 5.67
CA TRP A 374 -14.25 -17.68 4.55
C TRP A 374 -15.26 -18.73 4.99
N PRO A 375 -16.52 -18.68 4.52
CA PRO A 375 -17.49 -19.71 4.80
C PRO A 375 -17.00 -21.09 4.36
N VAL A 376 -17.12 -22.08 5.24
CA VAL A 376 -16.74 -23.48 4.93
C VAL A 376 -17.48 -23.98 3.68
N GLU A 377 -18.76 -23.62 3.51
CA GLU A 377 -19.54 -23.97 2.32
C GLU A 377 -18.94 -23.41 1.02
N MET A 378 -18.50 -22.14 1.04
CA MET A 378 -17.84 -21.50 -0.10
C MET A 378 -16.51 -22.20 -0.43
N MET A 379 -15.70 -22.46 0.60
CA MET A 379 -14.43 -23.19 0.44
C MET A 379 -14.65 -24.59 -0.10
N ALA A 380 -15.67 -25.32 0.40
CA ALA A 380 -16.01 -26.68 -0.07
C ALA A 380 -16.39 -26.69 -1.56
N LYS A 381 -17.08 -25.66 -2.03
CA LYS A 381 -17.47 -25.50 -3.44
C LYS A 381 -16.29 -25.20 -4.35
N ILE A 382 -15.42 -24.28 -3.93
CA ILE A 382 -14.39 -23.69 -4.78
C ILE A 382 -13.05 -24.44 -4.68
N LEU A 383 -12.68 -24.84 -3.46
CA LEU A 383 -11.38 -25.41 -3.10
C LEU A 383 -11.54 -26.62 -2.18
N PRO A 384 -12.25 -27.69 -2.62
CA PRO A 384 -12.60 -28.79 -1.75
C PRO A 384 -11.39 -29.50 -1.14
N ARG A 385 -10.28 -29.67 -1.91
CA ARG A 385 -9.07 -30.32 -1.38
C ARG A 385 -8.34 -29.44 -0.36
N HIS A 386 -8.28 -28.13 -0.61
CA HIS A 386 -7.66 -27.18 0.32
C HIS A 386 -8.43 -27.12 1.65
N LEU A 387 -9.76 -27.18 1.61
CA LEU A 387 -10.56 -27.26 2.82
C LEU A 387 -10.23 -28.52 3.62
N GLN A 388 -10.07 -29.68 2.98
CA GLN A 388 -9.62 -30.90 3.67
C GLN A 388 -8.24 -30.73 4.29
N MET A 389 -7.28 -30.16 3.56
CA MET A 389 -5.95 -29.84 4.10
C MET A 389 -6.05 -28.93 5.33
N ILE A 390 -6.90 -27.92 5.30
CA ILE A 390 -7.10 -27.02 6.44
C ILE A 390 -7.70 -27.76 7.64
N PHE A 391 -8.65 -28.68 7.41
CA PHE A 391 -9.18 -29.54 8.48
C PHE A 391 -8.10 -30.46 9.06
N GLU A 392 -7.27 -31.08 8.25
CA GLU A 392 -6.17 -31.92 8.70
C GLU A 392 -5.12 -31.13 9.48
N ILE A 393 -4.76 -29.92 9.01
CA ILE A 393 -3.86 -29.00 9.72
C ILE A 393 -4.46 -28.64 11.08
N ASN A 394 -5.76 -28.31 11.12
CA ASN A 394 -6.46 -27.95 12.34
C ASN A 394 -6.50 -29.13 13.34
N ASP A 395 -6.78 -30.34 12.88
CA ASP A 395 -6.84 -31.53 13.74
C ASP A 395 -5.49 -31.83 14.40
N HIS A 396 -4.43 -31.86 13.62
CA HIS A 396 -3.06 -32.04 14.14
C HIS A 396 -2.64 -30.91 15.09
N PHE A 397 -3.02 -29.66 14.77
CA PHE A 397 -2.71 -28.52 15.64
C PHE A 397 -3.47 -28.61 16.96
N LEU A 398 -4.75 -28.92 16.93
CA LEU A 398 -5.57 -29.04 18.15
C LEU A 398 -5.15 -30.26 19.00
N GLU A 399 -4.71 -31.36 18.37
CA GLU A 399 -4.09 -32.49 19.09
C GLU A 399 -2.81 -32.05 19.82
N TYR A 400 -1.95 -31.30 19.14
CA TYR A 400 -0.76 -30.70 19.77
C TYR A 400 -1.14 -29.82 20.98
N VAL A 401 -2.15 -28.97 20.83
CA VAL A 401 -2.61 -28.09 21.93
C VAL A 401 -3.14 -28.92 23.10
N ARG A 402 -3.95 -29.95 22.84
CA ARG A 402 -4.47 -30.84 23.91
C ARG A 402 -3.38 -31.59 24.65
N THR A 403 -2.36 -31.99 23.90
CA THR A 403 -1.27 -32.84 24.47
C THR A 403 -0.26 -32.01 25.25
N TYR A 404 0.12 -30.81 24.75
CA TYR A 404 1.27 -30.10 25.26
C TYR A 404 0.96 -28.74 25.91
N VAL A 405 -0.25 -28.20 25.72
CA VAL A 405 -0.61 -26.85 26.17
C VAL A 405 -1.71 -26.87 27.22
N THR A 406 -2.90 -27.34 26.86
CA THR A 406 -4.08 -27.35 27.77
C THR A 406 -5.19 -28.27 27.28
N THR A 407 -5.96 -28.79 28.23
CA THR A 407 -7.20 -29.54 27.98
C THR A 407 -8.46 -28.67 28.10
N ASP A 408 -8.32 -27.36 28.30
CA ASP A 408 -9.43 -26.40 28.35
C ASP A 408 -10.11 -26.28 26.98
N ASN A 409 -11.37 -26.74 26.90
CA ASN A 409 -12.14 -26.73 25.66
C ASN A 409 -12.44 -25.34 25.13
N ASP A 410 -12.58 -24.32 25.99
CA ASP A 410 -12.82 -22.95 25.55
C ASP A 410 -11.56 -22.36 24.92
N PHE A 411 -10.38 -22.63 25.48
CA PHE A 411 -9.10 -22.27 24.87
C PHE A 411 -8.94 -22.96 23.50
N ILE A 412 -9.17 -24.28 23.44
CA ILE A 412 -9.07 -25.07 22.21
C ILE A 412 -10.00 -24.51 21.11
N ARG A 413 -11.22 -24.15 21.47
CA ARG A 413 -12.18 -23.52 20.54
C ARG A 413 -11.69 -22.15 20.03
N ARG A 414 -11.08 -21.33 20.88
CA ARG A 414 -10.57 -20.02 20.45
C ARG A 414 -9.40 -20.12 19.47
N VAL A 415 -8.54 -21.12 19.60
CA VAL A 415 -7.38 -21.30 18.71
C VAL A 415 -7.68 -22.16 17.48
N SER A 416 -8.85 -22.81 17.41
CA SER A 416 -9.26 -23.59 16.23
C SER A 416 -9.25 -22.74 14.97
N LEU A 417 -8.73 -23.27 13.86
CA LEU A 417 -8.76 -22.63 12.54
C LEU A 417 -10.20 -22.51 12.01
N ILE A 418 -11.14 -23.29 12.57
CA ILE A 418 -12.54 -23.27 12.20
C ILE A 418 -13.33 -22.57 13.30
N GLU A 419 -14.03 -21.51 12.90
CA GLU A 419 -15.01 -20.84 13.73
C GLU A 419 -16.33 -21.62 13.67
N GLU A 420 -16.76 -22.12 14.81
CA GLU A 420 -18.06 -22.80 14.94
C GLU A 420 -19.16 -21.76 15.24
N GLY A 421 -20.35 -21.93 14.64
CA GLY A 421 -21.49 -21.05 14.80
C GLY A 421 -22.62 -21.41 13.85
N TYR A 422 -23.54 -20.47 13.61
CA TYR A 422 -24.62 -20.64 12.64
C TYR A 422 -24.08 -20.92 11.23
N GLN A 423 -23.00 -20.24 10.86
CA GLN A 423 -22.23 -20.51 9.65
C GLN A 423 -20.79 -20.77 10.04
N ARG A 424 -20.28 -21.97 9.76
CA ARG A 424 -18.88 -22.32 10.01
C ARG A 424 -17.98 -21.54 9.04
N LYS A 425 -16.86 -21.02 9.57
CA LYS A 425 -15.90 -20.24 8.79
C LYS A 425 -14.47 -20.68 9.03
N VAL A 426 -13.63 -20.56 8.01
CA VAL A 426 -12.18 -20.70 8.13
C VAL A 426 -11.59 -19.35 8.54
N ARG A 427 -10.78 -19.32 9.59
CA ARG A 427 -10.09 -18.15 10.12
C ARG A 427 -8.71 -18.03 9.47
N MET A 428 -8.56 -17.14 8.50
CA MET A 428 -7.34 -17.06 7.70
C MET A 428 -6.14 -16.53 8.49
N GLY A 429 -6.35 -15.64 9.45
CA GLY A 429 -5.30 -15.17 10.38
C GLY A 429 -4.75 -16.32 11.24
N TRP A 430 -5.63 -17.20 11.77
CA TRP A 430 -5.23 -18.37 12.53
C TRP A 430 -4.42 -19.36 11.69
N LEU A 431 -4.87 -19.60 10.45
CA LEU A 431 -4.14 -20.43 9.48
C LEU A 431 -2.74 -19.85 9.22
N SER A 432 -2.65 -18.55 9.02
CA SER A 432 -1.37 -17.84 8.78
C SER A 432 -0.40 -17.98 9.95
N VAL A 433 -0.90 -17.85 11.21
CA VAL A 433 -0.09 -18.00 12.42
C VAL A 433 0.40 -19.44 12.59
N VAL A 434 -0.49 -20.43 12.42
CA VAL A 434 -0.15 -21.85 12.60
C VAL A 434 0.85 -22.33 11.55
N GLY A 435 0.70 -21.85 10.31
CA GLY A 435 1.52 -22.24 9.16
C GLY A 435 2.81 -21.46 8.98
N SER A 436 3.11 -20.47 9.82
CA SER A 436 4.31 -19.61 9.68
C SER A 436 5.28 -19.80 10.83
N HIS A 437 6.60 -19.71 10.54
CA HIS A 437 7.63 -19.77 11.57
C HIS A 437 7.85 -18.43 12.28
N LYS A 438 7.51 -17.30 11.61
CA LYS A 438 7.55 -15.96 12.18
C LYS A 438 6.33 -15.16 11.78
N ILE A 439 5.82 -14.39 12.75
CA ILE A 439 4.69 -13.48 12.61
C ILE A 439 5.16 -12.12 13.12
N ASN A 440 4.99 -11.06 12.32
CA ASN A 440 5.33 -9.73 12.78
C ASN A 440 4.17 -8.75 12.72
N GLY A 441 4.18 -7.83 13.68
CA GLY A 441 3.47 -6.57 13.61
C GLY A 441 4.32 -5.52 12.89
N VAL A 442 3.75 -4.33 12.69
CA VAL A 442 4.29 -3.28 11.80
C VAL A 442 4.57 -1.95 12.50
N ALA A 443 4.38 -1.87 13.79
CA ALA A 443 4.80 -0.84 14.73
C ALA A 443 4.89 -1.47 16.11
N GLU A 444 5.62 -0.87 17.04
CA GLU A 444 5.86 -1.45 18.37
C GLU A 444 4.54 -1.66 19.13
N ILE A 445 3.75 -0.59 19.28
CA ILE A 445 2.43 -0.67 19.94
C ILE A 445 1.50 -1.69 19.26
N HIS A 446 1.55 -1.81 17.94
CA HIS A 446 0.77 -2.79 17.20
C HIS A 446 1.19 -4.22 17.53
N SER A 447 2.48 -4.48 17.59
CA SER A 447 3.04 -5.80 17.91
C SER A 447 2.70 -6.23 19.34
N ASP A 448 2.74 -5.29 20.29
CA ASP A 448 2.34 -5.54 21.68
C ASP A 448 0.84 -5.83 21.80
N LEU A 449 0.00 -5.05 21.14
CA LEU A 449 -1.45 -5.30 21.09
C LEU A 449 -1.78 -6.62 20.40
N MET A 450 -1.05 -7.00 19.37
CA MET A 450 -1.23 -8.27 18.67
C MET A 450 -1.05 -9.47 19.61
N VAL A 451 -0.05 -9.47 20.48
CA VAL A 451 0.23 -10.57 21.43
C VAL A 451 -0.57 -10.49 22.73
N THR A 452 -1.13 -9.32 23.05
CA THR A 452 -1.95 -9.12 24.25
C THR A 452 -3.45 -9.20 23.98
N SER A 453 -3.88 -9.07 22.73
CA SER A 453 -5.30 -9.12 22.32
C SER A 453 -5.56 -10.17 21.24
N THR A 454 -5.39 -9.81 19.97
CA THR A 454 -5.85 -10.61 18.81
C THR A 454 -5.28 -12.02 18.76
N PHE A 455 -3.99 -12.19 19.00
CA PHE A 455 -3.28 -13.48 18.98
C PHE A 455 -2.74 -13.88 20.35
N ALA A 456 -3.33 -13.36 21.44
CA ALA A 456 -2.85 -13.63 22.79
C ALA A 456 -2.77 -15.15 23.11
N ASP A 457 -3.75 -15.93 22.72
CA ASP A 457 -3.73 -17.39 22.93
C ASP A 457 -2.62 -18.08 22.11
N PHE A 458 -2.36 -17.59 20.88
CA PHE A 458 -1.25 -18.11 20.06
C PHE A 458 0.13 -17.68 20.58
N ALA A 459 0.24 -16.46 21.13
CA ALA A 459 1.48 -16.02 21.76
C ALA A 459 1.84 -16.86 22.99
N ARG A 460 0.86 -17.39 23.69
CA ARG A 460 1.09 -18.38 24.78
C ARG A 460 1.58 -19.72 24.26
N ILE A 461 1.12 -20.15 23.06
CA ILE A 461 1.53 -21.43 22.45
C ILE A 461 2.91 -21.30 21.81
N PHE A 462 3.18 -20.18 21.12
CA PHE A 462 4.35 -19.96 20.29
C PHE A 462 4.99 -18.59 20.54
N PRO A 463 5.46 -18.30 21.78
CA PRO A 463 5.96 -16.96 22.11
C PRO A 463 7.15 -16.51 21.25
N GLU A 464 7.97 -17.45 20.77
CA GLU A 464 9.15 -17.19 19.95
C GLU A 464 8.84 -16.82 18.50
N ARG A 465 7.60 -16.99 18.03
CA ARG A 465 7.24 -16.67 16.64
C ARG A 465 6.89 -15.23 16.42
N PHE A 466 6.39 -14.53 17.45
CA PHE A 466 5.96 -13.15 17.35
C PHE A 466 7.13 -12.18 17.47
N THR A 467 7.13 -11.16 16.64
CA THR A 467 8.17 -10.12 16.62
C THR A 467 7.60 -8.81 16.08
N ASN A 468 8.34 -7.71 16.30
CA ASN A 468 8.06 -6.42 15.66
C ASN A 468 9.06 -6.13 14.55
N VAL A 469 8.57 -5.62 13.43
CA VAL A 469 9.39 -4.92 12.43
C VAL A 469 8.61 -3.67 12.03
N THR A 470 9.00 -2.53 12.58
CA THR A 470 8.35 -1.25 12.28
C THR A 470 8.46 -0.92 10.80
N ASN A 471 7.36 -0.52 10.19
CA ASN A 471 7.31 -0.11 8.79
C ASN A 471 8.31 1.02 8.49
N GLY A 472 8.61 1.17 7.22
CA GLY A 472 9.42 2.26 6.70
C GLY A 472 9.01 2.63 5.28
N ILE A 473 9.60 3.70 4.78
CA ILE A 473 9.36 4.25 3.45
C ILE A 473 10.65 4.36 2.67
N THR A 474 10.61 4.23 1.34
CA THR A 474 11.79 4.45 0.51
C THR A 474 12.10 5.94 0.38
N PRO A 475 13.31 6.38 0.78
CA PRO A 475 13.72 7.78 0.65
C PRO A 475 13.87 8.21 -0.81
N ARG A 476 14.13 7.27 -1.71
CA ARG A 476 14.27 7.56 -3.14
C ARG A 476 12.99 8.13 -3.71
N ARG A 477 11.86 7.47 -3.54
CA ARG A 477 10.57 8.01 -4.01
C ARG A 477 10.06 9.16 -3.17
N TRP A 478 10.07 9.01 -1.83
CA TRP A 478 9.34 9.93 -0.95
C TRP A 478 10.10 11.19 -0.56
N LEU A 479 11.39 11.26 -0.96
CA LEU A 479 12.18 12.48 -0.83
C LEU A 479 12.85 12.83 -2.17
N ALA A 480 13.70 11.98 -2.74
CA ALA A 480 14.46 12.33 -3.93
C ALA A 480 13.59 12.62 -5.16
N VAL A 481 12.51 11.82 -5.37
CA VAL A 481 11.52 12.08 -6.45
C VAL A 481 10.50 13.14 -6.03
N ALA A 482 9.88 12.99 -4.86
CA ALA A 482 8.75 13.83 -4.45
C ALA A 482 9.14 15.26 -4.10
N ASN A 483 10.38 15.49 -3.61
CA ASN A 483 10.87 16.78 -3.13
C ASN A 483 12.33 17.01 -3.54
N SER A 484 12.55 17.10 -4.84
CA SER A 484 13.89 17.20 -5.42
C SER A 484 14.70 18.40 -4.92
N GLN A 485 14.04 19.51 -4.59
CA GLN A 485 14.71 20.71 -4.04
C GLN A 485 15.22 20.43 -2.61
N LEU A 486 14.44 19.75 -1.78
CA LEU A 486 14.87 19.35 -0.44
C LEU A 486 15.98 18.29 -0.51
N ALA A 487 15.89 17.35 -1.44
CA ALA A 487 16.95 16.39 -1.72
C ALA A 487 18.27 17.07 -2.14
N ALA A 488 18.19 18.07 -3.03
CA ALA A 488 19.36 18.85 -3.44
C ALA A 488 19.96 19.67 -2.27
N LEU A 489 19.12 20.17 -1.36
CA LEU A 489 19.61 20.83 -0.14
C LEU A 489 20.39 19.84 0.73
N PHE A 490 19.91 18.60 0.91
CA PHE A 490 20.63 17.57 1.67
C PHE A 490 21.97 17.24 0.99
N ASP A 491 21.97 17.01 -0.32
CA ASP A 491 23.18 16.72 -1.08
C ASP A 491 24.26 17.80 -0.89
N LYS A 492 23.84 19.07 -0.83
CA LYS A 492 24.74 20.21 -0.60
C LYS A 492 25.41 20.18 0.78
N TYR A 493 24.70 19.75 1.82
CA TYR A 493 25.20 19.82 3.20
C TYR A 493 25.84 18.53 3.69
N ILE A 494 25.35 17.37 3.26
CA ILE A 494 25.76 16.06 3.81
C ILE A 494 26.14 15.01 2.75
N GLY A 495 26.12 15.35 1.44
CA GLY A 495 26.33 14.37 0.37
C GLY A 495 25.08 13.54 0.08
N SER A 496 25.22 12.52 -0.77
CA SER A 496 24.10 11.76 -1.33
C SER A 496 23.83 10.40 -0.66
N GLU A 497 24.67 10.00 0.30
CA GLU A 497 24.62 8.67 0.95
C GLU A 497 23.29 8.40 1.66
N TRP A 498 22.57 9.44 2.08
CA TRP A 498 21.25 9.32 2.70
C TRP A 498 20.22 8.56 1.83
N ARG A 499 20.46 8.49 0.51
CA ARG A 499 19.56 7.75 -0.41
C ARG A 499 19.62 6.23 -0.19
N CYS A 500 20.71 5.71 0.33
CA CYS A 500 20.89 4.29 0.67
C CYS A 500 20.91 4.04 2.18
N ASP A 501 21.15 5.09 2.96
CA ASP A 501 21.18 5.04 4.41
C ASP A 501 20.52 6.31 4.97
N LEU A 502 19.21 6.26 5.18
CA LEU A 502 18.46 7.42 5.63
C LEU A 502 18.90 7.94 7.02
N SER A 503 19.60 7.13 7.82
CA SER A 503 20.16 7.59 9.10
C SER A 503 21.14 8.75 8.94
N GLN A 504 21.78 8.88 7.77
CA GLN A 504 22.71 9.98 7.46
C GLN A 504 22.08 11.38 7.54
N ILE A 505 20.73 11.49 7.42
CA ILE A 505 20.07 12.81 7.56
C ILE A 505 20.24 13.41 8.96
N GLU A 506 20.60 12.63 9.97
CA GLU A 506 20.96 13.16 11.29
C GLU A 506 22.16 14.10 11.24
N LYS A 507 23.04 13.97 10.25
CA LYS A 507 24.15 14.90 10.02
C LYS A 507 23.69 16.33 9.72
N LEU A 508 22.41 16.53 9.43
CA LEU A 508 21.82 17.88 9.27
C LEU A 508 21.53 18.57 10.60
N LYS A 509 21.52 17.86 11.74
CA LYS A 509 21.21 18.43 13.08
C LYS A 509 22.05 19.65 13.43
N PRO A 510 23.38 19.72 13.19
CA PRO A 510 24.18 20.90 13.46
C PRO A 510 23.74 22.15 12.69
N PHE A 511 23.19 21.98 11.47
CA PHE A 511 22.77 23.07 10.62
C PHE A 511 21.34 23.56 10.93
N ALA A 512 20.59 22.85 11.76
CA ALA A 512 19.20 23.15 12.06
C ALA A 512 18.97 24.56 12.66
N GLN A 513 19.98 25.14 13.30
CA GLN A 513 19.95 26.48 13.87
C GLN A 513 20.55 27.55 12.94
N GLU A 514 21.14 27.16 11.81
CA GLU A 514 21.71 28.12 10.87
C GLU A 514 20.61 28.84 10.09
N LYS A 515 20.67 30.18 10.09
CA LYS A 515 19.66 31.01 9.42
C LYS A 515 19.49 30.66 7.95
N ALA A 516 20.60 30.45 7.24
CA ALA A 516 20.57 30.11 5.81
C ALA A 516 19.91 28.75 5.52
N PHE A 517 20.09 27.77 6.41
CA PHE A 517 19.42 26.47 6.29
C PHE A 517 17.94 26.56 6.56
N LYS A 518 17.52 27.29 7.63
CA LYS A 518 16.12 27.55 7.93
C LYS A 518 15.37 28.26 6.80
N GLU A 519 15.99 29.32 6.25
CA GLU A 519 15.43 30.06 5.11
C GLU A 519 15.27 29.14 3.89
N ALA A 520 16.28 28.32 3.56
CA ALA A 520 16.19 27.39 2.44
C ALA A 520 15.07 26.37 2.62
N VAL A 521 14.89 25.82 3.82
CA VAL A 521 13.78 24.87 4.11
C VAL A 521 12.43 25.56 3.97
N ALA A 522 12.30 26.80 4.47
CA ALA A 522 11.07 27.59 4.37
C ALA A 522 10.72 27.91 2.91
N ASP A 523 11.70 28.31 2.10
CA ASP A 523 11.52 28.63 0.68
C ASP A 523 11.09 27.39 -0.12
N ILE A 524 11.71 26.25 0.14
CA ILE A 524 11.35 24.96 -0.49
C ILE A 524 9.92 24.57 -0.12
N LYS A 525 9.55 24.68 1.14
CA LYS A 525 8.17 24.40 1.60
C LYS A 525 7.18 25.32 0.89
N PHE A 526 7.47 26.62 0.80
CA PHE A 526 6.62 27.58 0.10
C PHE A 526 6.49 27.26 -1.39
N ALA A 527 7.58 26.93 -2.06
CA ALA A 527 7.55 26.52 -3.47
C ALA A 527 6.67 25.29 -3.72
N ASN A 528 6.71 24.28 -2.82
CA ASN A 528 5.84 23.11 -2.90
C ASN A 528 4.35 23.47 -2.69
N LYS A 529 4.06 24.43 -1.80
CA LYS A 529 2.68 24.92 -1.60
C LYS A 529 2.16 25.66 -2.82
N VAL A 530 3.00 26.45 -3.50
CA VAL A 530 2.66 27.12 -4.76
C VAL A 530 2.31 26.08 -5.83
N LYS A 531 3.14 25.04 -6.01
CA LYS A 531 2.87 23.96 -6.99
C LYS A 531 1.52 23.27 -6.73
N LEU A 532 1.21 22.98 -5.47
CA LEU A 532 -0.07 22.37 -5.12
C LEU A 532 -1.24 23.33 -5.37
N ALA A 533 -1.09 24.62 -5.05
CA ALA A 533 -2.11 25.64 -5.31
C ALA A 533 -2.39 25.79 -6.83
N GLU A 534 -1.35 25.77 -7.65
CA GLU A 534 -1.47 25.78 -9.11
C GLU A 534 -2.19 24.54 -9.64
N TYR A 535 -1.88 23.37 -9.11
CA TYR A 535 -2.60 22.13 -9.44
C TYR A 535 -4.09 22.24 -9.10
N VAL A 536 -4.44 22.68 -7.89
CA VAL A 536 -5.84 22.85 -7.46
C VAL A 536 -6.57 23.87 -8.35
N LYS A 537 -5.91 24.97 -8.71
CA LYS A 537 -6.47 25.98 -9.63
C LYS A 537 -6.74 25.39 -11.01
N ARG A 538 -5.79 24.67 -11.58
CA ARG A 538 -5.89 24.08 -12.92
C ARG A 538 -6.94 22.96 -13.00
N GLU A 539 -6.93 22.05 -12.04
CA GLU A 539 -7.75 20.82 -12.09
C GLU A 539 -9.12 20.97 -11.44
N LEU A 540 -9.24 21.81 -10.40
CA LEU A 540 -10.45 21.94 -9.59
C LEU A 540 -11.08 23.33 -9.66
N GLY A 541 -10.40 24.31 -10.27
CA GLY A 541 -10.88 25.69 -10.40
C GLY A 541 -10.87 26.50 -9.09
N GLY A 542 -10.30 25.96 -8.00
CA GLY A 542 -10.20 26.62 -6.69
C GLY A 542 -8.93 27.44 -6.56
N GLU A 543 -8.98 28.52 -5.76
CA GLU A 543 -7.79 29.30 -5.42
C GLU A 543 -7.39 29.03 -3.98
N LEU A 544 -6.12 28.66 -3.77
CA LEU A 544 -5.51 28.48 -2.46
C LEU A 544 -4.43 29.55 -2.22
N ASP A 545 -4.39 30.11 -1.01
CA ASP A 545 -3.31 30.97 -0.59
C ASP A 545 -2.12 30.14 -0.07
N PRO A 546 -0.95 30.15 -0.74
CA PRO A 546 0.22 29.38 -0.29
C PRO A 546 0.79 29.85 1.06
N HIS A 547 0.42 31.06 1.53
CA HIS A 547 0.82 31.58 2.85
C HIS A 547 -0.04 31.01 3.98
N ALA A 548 -1.23 30.50 3.69
CA ALA A 548 -2.09 29.85 4.68
C ALA A 548 -1.45 28.55 5.20
N LEU A 549 -1.83 28.10 6.39
CA LEU A 549 -1.45 26.79 6.90
C LEU A 549 -2.17 25.70 6.10
N PHE A 550 -1.42 24.75 5.52
CA PHE A 550 -1.96 23.59 4.81
C PHE A 550 -2.11 22.42 5.78
N ASP A 551 -3.34 22.13 6.13
CA ASP A 551 -3.76 21.03 7.01
C ASP A 551 -4.25 19.87 6.14
N VAL A 552 -3.59 18.72 6.22
CA VAL A 552 -3.74 17.67 5.21
C VAL A 552 -4.12 16.32 5.82
N GLN A 553 -5.27 15.79 5.38
CA GLN A 553 -5.72 14.43 5.67
C GLN A 553 -5.96 13.67 4.37
N VAL A 554 -4.94 13.00 3.86
CA VAL A 554 -5.02 12.25 2.60
C VAL A 554 -4.73 10.77 2.84
N LYS A 555 -5.80 10.00 2.86
CA LYS A 555 -5.81 8.57 3.13
C LYS A 555 -7.16 7.97 2.76
N ARG A 556 -7.24 6.64 2.64
CA ARG A 556 -8.50 5.91 2.43
C ARG A 556 -9.58 6.43 3.39
N ILE A 557 -10.79 6.69 2.89
CA ILE A 557 -11.89 7.12 3.74
C ILE A 557 -12.44 5.92 4.49
N HIS A 558 -12.37 5.97 5.81
CA HIS A 558 -12.85 4.93 6.70
C HIS A 558 -13.18 5.51 8.08
N GLU A 559 -14.20 4.99 8.75
CA GLU A 559 -14.64 5.51 10.04
C GLU A 559 -13.54 5.49 11.10
N TYR A 560 -12.68 4.44 11.14
CA TYR A 560 -11.58 4.37 12.13
C TYR A 560 -10.51 5.45 11.93
N LYS A 561 -10.35 5.97 10.70
CA LYS A 561 -9.41 7.07 10.38
C LYS A 561 -9.97 8.44 10.76
N ARG A 562 -11.23 8.49 11.12
CA ARG A 562 -11.97 9.60 11.71
C ARG A 562 -11.95 10.90 10.90
N GLN A 563 -12.05 10.82 9.56
CA GLN A 563 -12.26 12.02 8.73
C GLN A 563 -13.45 12.84 9.22
N MET A 564 -14.48 12.17 9.78
CA MET A 564 -15.62 12.86 10.36
C MET A 564 -15.23 13.76 11.55
N LEU A 565 -14.31 13.35 12.42
CA LEU A 565 -13.80 14.21 13.51
C LEU A 565 -13.17 15.49 12.96
N ASN A 566 -12.41 15.40 11.85
CA ASN A 566 -11.85 16.56 11.17
C ASN A 566 -12.97 17.47 10.59
N VAL A 567 -13.99 16.90 9.96
CA VAL A 567 -15.15 17.67 9.45
C VAL A 567 -15.87 18.41 10.57
N LEU A 568 -16.12 17.75 11.71
CA LEU A 568 -16.75 18.39 12.87
C LEU A 568 -15.92 19.59 13.38
N HIS A 569 -14.59 19.44 13.44
CA HIS A 569 -13.69 20.55 13.79
C HIS A 569 -13.72 21.69 12.74
N ILE A 570 -13.71 21.36 11.44
CA ILE A 570 -13.78 22.38 10.38
C ILE A 570 -15.04 23.24 10.55
N ILE A 571 -16.19 22.60 10.82
CA ILE A 571 -17.46 23.31 11.04
C ILE A 571 -17.41 24.12 12.34
N ALA A 572 -16.85 23.56 13.42
CA ALA A 572 -16.68 24.28 14.69
C ALA A 572 -15.84 25.56 14.51
N ARG A 573 -14.72 25.44 13.78
CA ARG A 573 -13.85 26.57 13.43
C ARG A 573 -14.60 27.61 12.58
N TYR A 574 -15.33 27.18 11.57
CA TYR A 574 -16.18 28.05 10.75
C TYR A 574 -17.16 28.84 11.60
N ASN A 575 -17.87 28.20 12.53
CA ASN A 575 -18.81 28.87 13.43
C ASN A 575 -18.11 29.89 14.35
N GLU A 576 -16.95 29.51 14.93
CA GLU A 576 -16.16 30.44 15.76
C GLU A 576 -15.70 31.68 14.99
N MET A 577 -15.28 31.51 13.73
CA MET A 577 -14.86 32.64 12.87
C MET A 577 -16.01 33.59 12.55
N LEU A 578 -17.22 33.06 12.37
CA LEU A 578 -18.42 33.89 12.15
C LEU A 578 -18.81 34.70 13.37
N VAL A 579 -18.66 34.15 14.59
CA VAL A 579 -18.97 34.80 15.85
C VAL A 579 -17.88 35.83 16.20
N ASN A 580 -16.63 35.56 15.88
CA ASN A 580 -15.48 36.38 16.22
C ASN A 580 -14.69 36.81 14.98
N PRO A 581 -15.29 37.58 14.04
CA PRO A 581 -14.66 37.87 12.75
C PRO A 581 -13.40 38.75 12.87
N GLU A 582 -13.26 39.53 13.92
CA GLU A 582 -12.13 40.43 14.17
C GLU A 582 -10.96 39.78 14.94
N LYS A 583 -11.13 38.55 15.39
CA LYS A 583 -10.02 37.78 15.98
C LYS A 583 -8.93 37.58 14.93
N ASP A 584 -7.66 37.62 15.34
CA ASP A 584 -6.51 37.30 14.49
C ASP A 584 -6.48 35.80 14.22
N TRP A 585 -7.26 35.37 13.23
CA TRP A 585 -7.33 33.99 12.78
C TRP A 585 -6.14 33.64 11.87
N GLN A 586 -5.46 32.53 12.18
CA GLN A 586 -4.50 31.98 11.25
C GLN A 586 -5.23 31.48 9.98
N PRO A 587 -4.92 32.03 8.79
CA PRO A 587 -5.47 31.51 7.54
C PRO A 587 -5.13 30.03 7.37
N ARG A 588 -6.13 29.21 6.99
CA ARG A 588 -5.99 27.75 6.95
C ARG A 588 -6.70 27.13 5.75
N VAL A 589 -6.04 26.18 5.12
CA VAL A 589 -6.59 25.37 4.05
C VAL A 589 -6.62 23.92 4.51
N PHE A 590 -7.80 23.34 4.62
CA PHE A 590 -7.98 21.92 4.86
C PHE A 590 -8.00 21.17 3.54
N ILE A 591 -7.08 20.21 3.38
CA ILE A 591 -6.94 19.43 2.17
C ILE A 591 -7.23 17.96 2.52
N LEU A 592 -8.34 17.45 1.98
CA LEU A 592 -8.77 16.08 2.17
C LEU A 592 -8.71 15.34 0.84
N ALA A 593 -8.36 14.07 0.87
CA ALA A 593 -8.40 13.19 -0.28
C ALA A 593 -8.46 11.73 0.17
N GLY A 594 -9.01 10.88 -0.67
CA GLY A 594 -9.05 9.44 -0.45
C GLY A 594 -10.26 8.79 -1.10
N LYS A 595 -10.12 7.51 -1.40
CA LYS A 595 -11.20 6.70 -1.97
C LYS A 595 -11.97 6.00 -0.83
N ALA A 596 -13.29 5.93 -0.95
CA ALA A 596 -14.14 5.06 -0.15
C ALA A 596 -14.33 3.73 -0.89
N ALA A 597 -14.37 2.60 -0.18
CA ALA A 597 -14.75 1.33 -0.80
C ALA A 597 -16.17 1.43 -1.39
N SER A 598 -16.42 0.77 -2.52
CA SER A 598 -17.65 0.93 -3.30
C SER A 598 -18.93 0.66 -2.52
N ALA A 599 -18.91 -0.37 -1.65
CA ALA A 599 -20.05 -0.74 -0.80
C ALA A 599 -20.12 0.05 0.53
N TYR A 600 -19.12 0.88 0.86
CA TYR A 600 -19.02 1.53 2.17
C TYR A 600 -19.82 2.83 2.24
N TYR A 601 -21.12 2.71 2.55
CA TYR A 601 -22.06 3.82 2.60
C TYR A 601 -21.60 4.99 3.48
N ALA A 602 -21.24 4.74 4.75
CA ALA A 602 -20.82 5.79 5.68
C ALA A 602 -19.61 6.58 5.17
N ALA A 603 -18.63 5.89 4.57
CA ALA A 603 -17.45 6.54 3.99
C ALA A 603 -17.82 7.40 2.76
N LYS A 604 -18.73 6.92 1.90
CA LYS A 604 -19.22 7.70 0.74
C LYS A 604 -20.01 8.93 1.18
N GLN A 605 -20.84 8.82 2.22
CA GLN A 605 -21.55 9.95 2.82
C GLN A 605 -20.59 10.96 3.47
N THR A 606 -19.50 10.49 4.06
CA THR A 606 -18.45 11.39 4.61
C THR A 606 -17.80 12.21 3.49
N ILE A 607 -17.49 11.62 2.33
CA ILE A 607 -16.99 12.37 1.16
C ILE A 607 -18.02 13.42 0.71
N HIS A 608 -19.28 13.06 0.64
CA HIS A 608 -20.35 13.97 0.24
C HIS A 608 -20.44 15.16 1.21
N LEU A 609 -20.44 14.89 2.52
CA LEU A 609 -20.46 15.95 3.55
C LEU A 609 -19.24 16.87 3.45
N ILE A 610 -18.04 16.31 3.21
CA ILE A 610 -16.83 17.15 3.02
C ILE A 610 -17.03 18.14 1.88
N ASN A 611 -17.57 17.69 0.75
CA ASN A 611 -17.79 18.55 -0.43
C ASN A 611 -18.90 19.58 -0.18
N ASP A 612 -19.99 19.22 0.51
CA ASP A 612 -21.06 20.15 0.85
C ASP A 612 -20.59 21.23 1.84
N VAL A 613 -19.81 20.83 2.86
CA VAL A 613 -19.17 21.76 3.81
C VAL A 613 -18.18 22.67 3.07
N ALA A 614 -17.38 22.13 2.16
CA ALA A 614 -16.45 22.90 1.34
C ALA A 614 -17.20 23.94 0.50
N ASN A 615 -18.32 23.56 -0.13
CA ASN A 615 -19.12 24.46 -0.93
C ASN A 615 -19.66 25.65 -0.11
N VAL A 616 -20.16 25.40 1.09
CA VAL A 616 -20.67 26.48 1.97
C VAL A 616 -19.54 27.39 2.45
N ILE A 617 -18.44 26.82 2.97
CA ILE A 617 -17.34 27.58 3.54
C ILE A 617 -16.58 28.38 2.48
N ASN A 618 -16.29 27.77 1.35
CA ASN A 618 -15.49 28.41 0.31
C ASN A 618 -16.19 29.59 -0.36
N ASN A 619 -17.53 29.64 -0.33
CA ASN A 619 -18.34 30.71 -0.91
C ASN A 619 -18.81 31.74 0.14
N ASP A 620 -18.45 31.61 1.42
CA ASP A 620 -18.83 32.57 2.46
C ASP A 620 -17.86 33.76 2.49
N GLU A 621 -18.28 34.90 1.94
CA GLU A 621 -17.48 36.13 1.85
C GLU A 621 -17.08 36.69 3.22
N ARG A 622 -17.84 36.37 4.29
CA ARG A 622 -17.54 36.82 5.66
C ARG A 622 -16.19 36.30 6.16
N LEU A 623 -15.75 35.16 5.65
CA LEU A 623 -14.46 34.58 6.01
C LEU A 623 -13.27 35.26 5.33
N LYS A 624 -13.49 36.10 4.31
CA LYS A 624 -12.44 36.81 3.55
C LYS A 624 -11.35 35.88 3.04
N GLY A 625 -11.70 34.64 2.68
CA GLY A 625 -10.77 33.62 2.17
C GLY A 625 -9.85 32.98 3.24
N ARG A 626 -9.99 33.34 4.53
CA ARG A 626 -9.10 32.84 5.61
C ARG A 626 -9.34 31.37 5.99
N LEU A 627 -10.42 30.76 5.53
CA LEU A 627 -10.71 29.35 5.69
C LEU A 627 -11.12 28.77 4.34
N LYS A 628 -10.46 27.73 3.90
CA LYS A 628 -10.77 26.98 2.69
C LYS A 628 -10.76 25.48 2.96
N VAL A 629 -11.62 24.74 2.27
CA VAL A 629 -11.70 23.28 2.34
C VAL A 629 -11.67 22.75 0.92
N VAL A 630 -10.80 21.79 0.65
CA VAL A 630 -10.65 21.18 -0.68
C VAL A 630 -10.62 19.66 -0.55
N PHE A 631 -11.48 18.99 -1.30
CA PHE A 631 -11.37 17.54 -1.52
C PHE A 631 -10.70 17.29 -2.87
N ILE A 632 -9.52 16.65 -2.88
CA ILE A 632 -8.80 16.31 -4.11
C ILE A 632 -9.21 14.90 -4.54
N PRO A 633 -9.91 14.73 -5.68
CA PRO A 633 -10.37 13.43 -6.12
C PRO A 633 -9.24 12.55 -6.65
N ASN A 634 -9.51 11.26 -6.68
CA ASN A 634 -8.65 10.22 -7.26
C ASN A 634 -7.23 10.16 -6.67
N TYR A 635 -7.13 10.26 -5.34
CA TYR A 635 -5.84 10.17 -4.64
C TYR A 635 -5.01 8.97 -5.13
N SER A 636 -3.78 9.21 -5.48
CA SER A 636 -2.84 8.27 -6.10
C SER A 636 -1.41 8.55 -5.62
N VAL A 637 -0.44 7.73 -6.05
CA VAL A 637 0.97 7.97 -5.70
C VAL A 637 1.48 9.28 -6.28
N SER A 638 1.15 9.60 -7.52
CA SER A 638 1.55 10.86 -8.15
C SER A 638 0.95 12.09 -7.45
N LEU A 639 -0.30 12.02 -7.02
CA LEU A 639 -0.90 13.08 -6.20
C LEU A 639 -0.27 13.17 -4.80
N ALA A 640 0.05 12.04 -4.19
CA ALA A 640 0.74 12.02 -2.91
C ALA A 640 2.11 12.73 -2.98
N GLN A 641 2.87 12.51 -4.06
CA GLN A 641 4.16 13.18 -4.29
C GLN A 641 4.03 14.71 -4.42
N LEU A 642 2.88 15.22 -4.86
CA LEU A 642 2.60 16.65 -4.94
C LEU A 642 2.09 17.22 -3.60
N ILE A 643 1.20 16.47 -2.91
CA ILE A 643 0.52 16.95 -1.71
C ILE A 643 1.45 16.90 -0.48
N ILE A 644 2.19 15.81 -0.29
CA ILE A 644 2.99 15.57 0.91
C ILE A 644 4.05 16.65 1.15
N PRO A 645 4.86 17.06 0.16
CA PRO A 645 5.85 18.12 0.36
C PRO A 645 5.25 19.49 0.69
N ALA A 646 3.99 19.74 0.28
CA ALA A 646 3.29 21.00 0.51
C ALA A 646 2.61 21.10 1.89
N ALA A 647 2.46 20.02 2.62
CA ALA A 647 1.75 19.99 3.88
C ALA A 647 2.51 20.67 5.02
N ASP A 648 1.81 21.42 5.85
CA ASP A 648 2.30 21.94 7.14
C ASP A 648 1.90 21.03 8.30
N ILE A 649 0.65 20.52 8.29
CA ILE A 649 0.11 19.55 9.25
C ILE A 649 -0.26 18.25 8.54
N SER A 650 0.08 17.16 9.19
CA SER A 650 -0.28 15.80 8.82
C SER A 650 -1.30 15.24 9.82
N GLU A 651 -2.53 15.04 9.37
CA GLU A 651 -3.63 14.51 10.18
C GLU A 651 -3.54 12.98 10.31
N GLN A 652 -3.20 12.51 11.50
CA GLN A 652 -3.01 11.11 11.85
C GLN A 652 -3.89 10.75 13.06
N ILE A 653 -5.19 10.94 12.89
CA ILE A 653 -6.19 11.05 13.96
C ILE A 653 -7.06 9.79 14.14
N SER A 654 -6.57 8.63 13.76
CA SER A 654 -7.26 7.35 14.03
C SER A 654 -7.54 7.15 15.52
N LEU A 655 -8.54 6.36 15.86
CA LEU A 655 -8.75 5.97 17.26
C LEU A 655 -7.56 5.13 17.72
N ALA A 656 -7.03 5.42 18.90
CA ALA A 656 -5.88 4.68 19.44
C ALA A 656 -6.18 3.16 19.50
N GLY A 657 -5.25 2.36 18.97
CA GLY A 657 -5.38 0.91 18.85
C GLY A 657 -6.05 0.44 17.55
N THR A 658 -6.24 1.28 16.54
CA THR A 658 -6.90 0.90 15.29
C THR A 658 -5.99 0.96 14.05
N GLU A 659 -5.10 1.95 13.94
CA GLU A 659 -4.13 2.04 12.84
C GLU A 659 -2.88 1.25 13.21
N ALA A 660 -2.61 0.15 12.56
CA ALA A 660 -1.49 -0.74 12.89
C ALA A 660 -0.12 -0.02 12.86
N SER A 661 0.11 0.83 11.89
CA SER A 661 1.33 1.62 11.76
C SER A 661 1.05 2.99 11.14
N GLY A 662 0.44 3.00 9.96
CA GLY A 662 0.52 4.11 9.03
C GLY A 662 1.91 4.17 8.37
N THR A 663 1.95 4.77 7.19
CA THR A 663 3.20 5.13 6.50
C THR A 663 3.13 6.55 5.94
N SER A 664 1.94 7.13 5.83
CA SER A 664 1.78 8.53 5.45
C SER A 664 2.37 9.46 6.49
N ASN A 665 2.22 9.15 7.78
CA ASN A 665 2.86 9.87 8.90
C ASN A 665 4.37 10.02 8.68
N MET A 666 5.07 8.96 8.33
CA MET A 666 6.52 8.96 8.04
C MET A 666 6.87 9.83 6.83
N LYS A 667 6.07 9.76 5.75
CA LYS A 667 6.27 10.54 4.52
C LYS A 667 6.10 12.03 4.77
N PHE A 668 5.07 12.41 5.50
CA PHE A 668 4.79 13.78 5.86
C PHE A 668 5.90 14.36 6.76
N ALA A 669 6.30 13.64 7.80
CA ALA A 669 7.35 14.06 8.72
C ALA A 669 8.70 14.21 8.01
N LEU A 670 9.08 13.26 7.13
CA LEU A 670 10.29 13.35 6.31
C LEU A 670 10.29 14.58 5.37
N ASN A 671 9.11 15.05 4.97
CA ASN A 671 8.92 16.26 4.17
C ASN A 671 8.61 17.51 5.03
N GLY A 672 8.78 17.42 6.33
CA GLY A 672 8.72 18.55 7.25
C GLY A 672 7.31 18.99 7.67
N ALA A 673 6.28 18.16 7.49
CA ALA A 673 4.98 18.40 8.11
C ALA A 673 5.00 17.91 9.57
N LEU A 674 4.39 18.68 10.47
CA LEU A 674 4.20 18.25 11.84
C LEU A 674 2.99 17.34 11.94
N THR A 675 3.13 16.23 12.65
CA THR A 675 2.02 15.32 12.89
C THR A 675 1.07 15.90 13.94
N LEU A 676 -0.22 15.94 13.62
CA LEU A 676 -1.30 16.06 14.57
C LEU A 676 -1.97 14.70 14.64
N GLY A 677 -1.88 14.02 15.77
CA GLY A 677 -2.31 12.64 15.84
C GLY A 677 -2.61 12.14 17.23
N THR A 678 -3.07 10.91 17.29
CA THR A 678 -3.28 10.13 18.51
C THR A 678 -2.08 9.24 18.79
N LEU A 679 -1.99 8.68 20.00
CA LEU A 679 -1.01 7.66 20.36
C LEU A 679 -1.42 6.31 19.75
N ASP A 680 -1.28 6.20 18.42
CA ASP A 680 -1.67 5.06 17.60
C ASP A 680 -0.62 4.75 16.55
N GLY A 681 -0.41 3.47 16.26
CA GLY A 681 0.52 3.02 15.25
C GLY A 681 1.92 3.63 15.39
N ALA A 682 2.54 3.98 14.27
CA ALA A 682 3.88 4.58 14.26
C ALA A 682 3.93 6.03 14.75
N ASN A 683 2.80 6.67 15.05
CA ASN A 683 2.83 8.02 15.68
C ASN A 683 3.57 8.01 17.01
N VAL A 684 3.51 6.89 17.77
CA VAL A 684 4.21 6.72 19.03
C VAL A 684 5.73 6.78 18.80
N GLU A 685 6.22 6.00 17.87
CA GLU A 685 7.65 5.97 17.53
C GLU A 685 8.12 7.28 16.86
N ILE A 686 7.24 7.98 16.13
CA ILE A 686 7.53 9.33 15.61
C ILE A 686 7.70 10.31 16.78
N LEU A 687 6.79 10.30 17.77
CA LEU A 687 6.89 11.13 18.96
C LEU A 687 8.23 10.90 19.69
N GLU A 688 8.64 9.65 19.86
CA GLU A 688 9.90 9.29 20.50
C GLU A 688 11.12 9.84 19.75
N ASN A 689 11.07 9.87 18.43
CA ASN A 689 12.17 10.34 17.60
C ASN A 689 12.21 11.88 17.49
N VAL A 690 11.07 12.57 17.35
CA VAL A 690 11.04 14.02 17.14
C VAL A 690 10.92 14.84 18.43
N GLY A 691 10.46 14.23 19.52
CA GLY A 691 10.21 14.88 20.80
C GLY A 691 8.88 15.62 20.88
N GLU A 692 8.35 15.77 22.10
CA GLU A 692 7.02 16.33 22.39
C GLU A 692 6.79 17.74 21.83
N ASP A 693 7.83 18.57 21.75
CA ASP A 693 7.73 19.91 21.21
C ASP A 693 7.49 19.98 19.69
N ASN A 694 7.69 18.88 18.98
CA ASN A 694 7.68 18.84 17.50
C ASN A 694 6.53 18.02 16.90
N ILE A 695 5.55 17.66 17.72
CA ILE A 695 4.36 16.88 17.37
C ILE A 695 3.17 17.36 18.20
N PHE A 696 1.97 17.19 17.70
CA PHE A 696 0.74 17.48 18.40
C PHE A 696 -0.01 16.18 18.71
N ILE A 697 -0.11 15.82 19.98
CA ILE A 697 -0.80 14.60 20.44
C ILE A 697 -2.09 14.99 21.13
N PHE A 698 -3.16 14.26 20.86
CA PHE A 698 -4.48 14.44 21.48
C PHE A 698 -5.20 13.10 21.66
N GLY A 699 -6.33 13.15 22.36
CA GLY A 699 -7.29 12.05 22.46
C GLY A 699 -6.91 10.98 23.48
N ASN A 700 -7.78 10.00 23.60
CA ASN A 700 -7.64 8.89 24.53
C ASN A 700 -6.52 7.92 24.10
N THR A 701 -5.82 7.35 25.08
CA THR A 701 -4.89 6.23 24.86
C THR A 701 -5.66 4.93 24.63
N VAL A 702 -4.97 3.86 24.21
CA VAL A 702 -5.57 2.53 24.03
C VAL A 702 -6.29 2.06 25.30
N GLU A 703 -5.66 2.24 26.47
CA GLU A 703 -6.20 1.83 27.76
C GLU A 703 -7.48 2.61 28.09
N GLN A 704 -7.50 3.91 27.83
CA GLN A 704 -8.67 4.78 28.04
C GLN A 704 -9.82 4.44 27.08
N VAL A 705 -9.50 4.15 25.81
CA VAL A 705 -10.47 3.67 24.81
C VAL A 705 -11.15 2.39 25.27
N GLU A 706 -10.37 1.40 25.75
CA GLU A 706 -10.88 0.14 26.24
C GLU A 706 -11.61 0.29 27.58
N GLN A 707 -11.19 1.22 28.42
CA GLN A 707 -11.91 1.54 29.66
C GLN A 707 -13.29 2.11 29.36
N LEU A 708 -13.40 3.10 28.48
CA LEU A 708 -14.68 3.66 28.05
C LEU A 708 -15.62 2.60 27.46
N ARG A 709 -15.09 1.66 26.68
CA ARG A 709 -15.86 0.54 26.13
C ARG A 709 -16.40 -0.36 27.24
N ARG A 710 -15.57 -0.73 28.21
CA ARG A 710 -15.98 -1.56 29.37
C ARG A 710 -17.00 -0.88 30.27
N GLU A 711 -16.90 0.43 30.45
CA GLU A 711 -17.83 1.25 31.23
C GLU A 711 -19.15 1.54 30.50
N GLY A 712 -19.23 1.21 29.21
CA GLY A 712 -20.40 1.45 28.38
C GLY A 712 -20.42 2.86 27.82
N TYR A 713 -19.46 3.19 26.94
CA TYR A 713 -19.38 4.48 26.24
C TYR A 713 -20.72 4.92 25.64
N ARG A 714 -21.14 6.15 25.95
CA ARG A 714 -22.38 6.76 25.49
C ARG A 714 -22.09 8.06 24.75
N SER A 715 -21.98 8.01 23.44
CA SER A 715 -21.68 9.17 22.58
C SER A 715 -22.69 10.30 22.75
N PHE A 716 -23.95 9.96 22.99
CA PHE A 716 -25.01 10.95 23.20
C PHE A 716 -24.76 11.87 24.41
N GLU A 717 -24.12 11.40 25.49
CA GLU A 717 -23.77 12.23 26.65
C GLU A 717 -22.72 13.27 26.28
N TYR A 718 -21.72 12.93 25.45
CA TYR A 718 -20.73 13.89 24.93
C TYR A 718 -21.39 14.96 24.07
N TYR A 719 -22.29 14.56 23.16
CA TYR A 719 -23.09 15.46 22.36
C TYR A 719 -23.93 16.42 23.23
N GLN A 720 -24.56 15.96 24.27
CA GLN A 720 -25.37 16.78 25.16
C GLN A 720 -24.56 17.77 26.01
N ASN A 721 -23.39 17.33 26.49
CA ASN A 721 -22.58 18.10 27.44
C ASN A 721 -21.61 19.08 26.74
N ASP A 722 -21.32 18.93 25.46
CA ASP A 722 -20.46 19.84 24.70
C ASP A 722 -21.31 20.70 23.77
N ALA A 723 -21.48 21.97 24.13
CA ALA A 723 -22.31 22.90 23.37
C ALA A 723 -21.81 23.17 21.95
N GLN A 724 -20.49 23.13 21.74
CA GLN A 724 -19.90 23.34 20.41
C GLN A 724 -20.14 22.12 19.53
N LEU A 725 -19.89 20.92 20.05
CA LEU A 725 -20.19 19.66 19.35
C LEU A 725 -21.67 19.57 19.01
N ARG A 726 -22.55 19.84 19.97
CA ARG A 726 -24.00 19.86 19.74
C ARG A 726 -24.38 20.81 18.60
N THR A 727 -23.90 22.05 18.64
CA THR A 727 -24.19 23.03 17.59
C THR A 727 -23.77 22.53 16.20
N VAL A 728 -22.59 21.94 16.09
CA VAL A 728 -22.09 21.40 14.83
C VAL A 728 -22.94 20.26 14.32
N VAL A 729 -23.26 19.29 15.20
CA VAL A 729 -24.09 18.14 14.86
C VAL A 729 -25.50 18.56 14.44
N ASP A 730 -26.12 19.47 15.21
CA ASP A 730 -27.46 19.98 14.91
C ASP A 730 -27.50 20.71 13.57
N GLN A 731 -26.51 21.54 13.25
CA GLN A 731 -26.42 22.22 11.95
C GLN A 731 -26.36 21.26 10.76
N ILE A 732 -25.67 20.12 10.90
CA ILE A 732 -25.61 19.11 9.85
C ILE A 732 -26.97 18.43 9.72
N ILE A 733 -27.60 18.05 10.85
CA ILE A 733 -28.90 17.38 10.89
C ILE A 733 -30.00 18.32 10.35
N GLU A 734 -29.95 19.61 10.65
CA GLU A 734 -30.90 20.61 10.16
C GLU A 734 -30.72 20.97 8.67
N GLY A 735 -29.71 20.40 8.00
CA GLY A 735 -29.48 20.59 6.58
C GLY A 735 -28.80 21.92 6.23
N LYS A 736 -28.09 22.57 7.16
CA LYS A 736 -27.34 23.81 6.88
C LYS A 736 -26.36 23.66 5.71
N PHE A 737 -25.75 22.48 5.56
CA PHE A 737 -24.79 22.17 4.50
C PHE A 737 -25.40 21.47 3.29
N SER A 738 -26.66 21.05 3.39
CA SER A 738 -27.43 20.39 2.33
C SER A 738 -28.88 20.92 2.27
N PRO A 739 -29.08 22.22 2.00
CA PRO A 739 -30.41 22.86 2.09
C PRO A 739 -31.42 22.29 1.09
N GLU A 740 -30.97 21.74 -0.03
CA GLU A 740 -31.81 21.09 -1.02
C GLU A 740 -32.28 19.67 -0.59
N ASP A 741 -31.60 19.05 0.37
CA ASP A 741 -31.95 17.78 1.00
C ASP A 741 -31.53 17.75 2.47
N PRO A 742 -32.33 18.36 3.37
CA PRO A 742 -31.98 18.47 4.79
C PRO A 742 -31.81 17.15 5.51
N GLN A 743 -32.39 16.06 4.98
CA GLN A 743 -32.31 14.74 5.61
C GLN A 743 -31.10 13.91 5.17
N ARG A 744 -30.30 14.40 4.23
CA ARG A 744 -29.16 13.70 3.59
C ARG A 744 -28.24 13.00 4.59
N TYR A 745 -27.91 13.64 5.69
CA TYR A 745 -26.94 13.16 6.66
C TYR A 745 -27.55 12.62 7.96
N HIS A 746 -28.90 12.52 8.08
CA HIS A 746 -29.56 12.05 9.29
C HIS A 746 -29.04 10.68 9.73
N GLN A 747 -28.99 9.71 8.83
CA GLN A 747 -28.54 8.35 9.16
C GLN A 747 -27.07 8.35 9.63
N LEU A 748 -26.20 9.10 8.97
CA LEU A 748 -24.77 9.21 9.33
C LEU A 748 -24.60 9.80 10.73
N LEU A 749 -25.28 10.91 11.03
CA LEU A 749 -25.18 11.60 12.31
C LEU A 749 -25.89 10.86 13.44
N GLN A 750 -27.02 10.20 13.19
CA GLN A 750 -27.66 9.31 14.16
C GLN A 750 -26.73 8.15 14.55
N GLY A 751 -25.98 7.59 13.56
CA GLY A 751 -24.94 6.62 13.83
C GLY A 751 -23.93 7.13 14.85
N LEU A 752 -23.44 8.34 14.67
CA LEU A 752 -22.48 8.97 15.61
C LEU A 752 -23.12 9.31 16.97
N GLN A 753 -24.36 9.80 17.00
CA GLN A 753 -25.04 10.17 18.25
C GLN A 753 -25.28 8.96 19.18
N TYR A 754 -25.52 7.76 18.60
CA TYR A 754 -25.94 6.58 19.38
C TYR A 754 -24.99 5.40 19.31
N HIS A 755 -24.12 5.34 18.28
CA HIS A 755 -23.27 4.18 17.98
C HIS A 755 -21.87 4.58 17.53
N ASP A 756 -21.30 5.65 18.10
CA ASP A 756 -19.95 6.14 17.80
C ASP A 756 -18.87 5.13 18.24
N TYR A 757 -18.77 4.04 17.50
CA TYR A 757 -17.84 2.95 17.79
C TYR A 757 -16.38 3.42 17.87
N TYR A 758 -16.02 4.42 17.06
CA TYR A 758 -14.68 4.97 17.00
C TYR A 758 -14.48 6.22 17.87
N GLN A 759 -15.37 6.47 18.84
CA GLN A 759 -15.25 7.46 19.90
C GLN A 759 -14.84 8.87 19.41
N ALA A 760 -15.35 9.28 18.25
CA ALA A 760 -15.07 10.59 17.68
C ALA A 760 -15.55 11.73 18.60
N PHE A 761 -16.69 11.56 19.25
CA PHE A 761 -17.24 12.56 20.15
C PHE A 761 -16.46 12.65 21.47
N ALA A 762 -15.92 11.54 21.97
CA ALA A 762 -15.09 11.55 23.19
C ALA A 762 -13.80 12.35 23.00
N ASP A 763 -13.20 12.27 21.82
CA ASP A 763 -11.95 12.97 21.53
C ASP A 763 -12.15 14.38 20.94
N PHE A 764 -13.38 14.79 20.63
CA PHE A 764 -13.68 16.05 19.94
C PHE A 764 -13.09 17.27 20.66
N ARG A 765 -13.29 17.39 21.97
CA ARG A 765 -12.82 18.55 22.75
C ARG A 765 -11.29 18.64 22.74
N SER A 766 -10.62 17.52 23.02
CA SER A 766 -9.17 17.43 22.99
C SER A 766 -8.60 17.79 21.61
N TYR A 767 -9.25 17.33 20.54
CA TYR A 767 -8.86 17.64 19.17
C TYR A 767 -9.00 19.14 18.86
N VAL A 768 -10.13 19.77 19.21
CA VAL A 768 -10.35 21.21 19.01
C VAL A 768 -9.31 22.05 19.73
N GLU A 769 -8.98 21.71 20.98
CA GLU A 769 -7.98 22.46 21.75
C GLU A 769 -6.57 22.28 21.16
N THR A 770 -6.24 21.09 20.72
CA THR A 770 -4.95 20.83 20.05
C THR A 770 -4.84 21.60 18.72
N GLN A 771 -5.91 21.69 17.96
CA GLN A 771 -5.97 22.48 16.73
C GLN A 771 -5.75 23.99 16.98
N LYS A 772 -6.19 24.51 18.12
CA LYS A 772 -5.88 25.90 18.52
C LYS A 772 -4.39 26.08 18.85
N ALA A 773 -3.79 25.09 19.51
CA ALA A 773 -2.35 25.11 19.76
C ALA A 773 -1.51 25.09 18.47
N VAL A 774 -1.98 24.38 17.44
CA VAL A 774 -1.36 24.42 16.10
C VAL A 774 -1.35 25.84 15.54
N ASP A 775 -2.48 26.57 15.58
CA ASP A 775 -2.56 27.95 15.10
C ASP A 775 -1.57 28.86 15.83
N GLU A 776 -1.51 28.77 17.14
CA GLU A 776 -0.63 29.62 17.95
C GLU A 776 0.86 29.33 17.70
N LYS A 777 1.23 28.07 17.52
CA LYS A 777 2.60 27.69 17.17
C LYS A 777 2.95 28.14 15.74
N TYR A 778 2.02 28.03 14.77
CA TYR A 778 2.27 28.42 13.40
C TYR A 778 2.52 29.92 13.23
N LYS A 779 1.90 30.76 14.04
CA LYS A 779 2.17 32.21 14.11
C LYS A 779 3.61 32.52 14.51
N GLN A 780 4.25 31.65 15.26
CA GLN A 780 5.66 31.73 15.67
C GLN A 780 6.55 31.10 14.61
N ARG A 781 6.68 31.76 13.46
CA ARG A 781 7.26 31.20 12.21
C ARG A 781 8.65 30.58 12.39
N ASP A 782 9.52 31.18 13.20
CA ASP A 782 10.88 30.66 13.42
C ASP A 782 10.83 29.32 14.17
N GLN A 783 10.02 29.24 15.23
CA GLN A 783 9.82 27.98 15.99
C GLN A 783 9.13 26.93 15.14
N TRP A 784 8.21 27.32 14.24
CA TRP A 784 7.57 26.39 13.32
C TRP A 784 8.58 25.75 12.38
N ILE A 785 9.46 26.56 11.77
CA ILE A 785 10.51 26.04 10.88
C ILE A 785 11.52 25.18 11.65
N GLU A 786 11.87 25.53 12.86
CA GLU A 786 12.66 24.64 13.74
C GLU A 786 12.02 23.29 13.92
N SER A 787 10.73 23.24 14.28
CA SER A 787 10.00 21.98 14.42
C SER A 787 9.88 21.22 13.09
N THR A 788 9.70 21.92 11.96
CA THR A 788 9.76 21.34 10.61
C THR A 788 11.09 20.60 10.38
N ILE A 789 12.21 21.25 10.69
CA ILE A 789 13.56 20.68 10.54
C ILE A 789 13.75 19.50 11.50
N GLN A 790 13.29 19.63 12.76
CA GLN A 790 13.38 18.51 13.72
C GLN A 790 12.61 17.27 13.25
N ASN A 791 11.43 17.43 12.65
CA ASN A 791 10.74 16.31 12.03
C ASN A 791 11.59 15.68 10.93
N ILE A 792 12.12 16.46 10.00
CA ILE A 792 12.95 15.97 8.90
C ILE A 792 14.15 15.17 9.41
N VAL A 793 15.00 15.77 10.24
CA VAL A 793 16.31 15.19 10.61
C VAL A 793 16.22 13.97 11.52
N ASN A 794 15.06 13.73 12.13
CA ASN A 794 14.83 12.59 13.03
C ASN A 794 14.06 11.44 12.35
N MET A 795 13.84 11.48 11.02
CA MET A 795 13.13 10.42 10.31
C MET A 795 14.04 9.28 9.80
N GLY A 796 15.30 9.26 10.16
CA GLY A 796 16.27 8.24 9.71
C GLY A 796 15.84 6.81 9.99
N PHE A 797 15.23 6.56 11.15
CA PHE A 797 14.70 5.25 11.55
C PHE A 797 13.64 4.70 10.60
N PHE A 798 12.81 5.56 10.00
CA PHE A 798 11.66 5.15 9.20
C PHE A 798 11.97 4.84 7.72
N SER A 799 13.18 4.34 7.47
CA SER A 799 13.61 3.83 6.17
C SER A 799 13.10 2.43 5.90
N SER A 800 12.54 2.18 4.71
CA SER A 800 12.23 0.81 4.28
C SER A 800 13.48 -0.05 4.07
N ASP A 801 14.66 0.55 3.86
CA ASP A 801 15.92 -0.20 3.81
C ASP A 801 16.25 -0.81 5.17
N ARG A 802 16.10 -0.05 6.27
CA ARG A 802 16.22 -0.58 7.64
C ARG A 802 15.19 -1.70 7.86
N THR A 803 13.93 -1.46 7.50
CA THR A 803 12.86 -2.44 7.63
C THR A 803 13.21 -3.75 6.93
N ILE A 804 13.65 -3.69 5.68
CA ILE A 804 14.00 -4.89 4.88
C ILE A 804 15.26 -5.59 5.41
N LYS A 805 16.25 -4.86 5.93
CA LYS A 805 17.40 -5.47 6.63
C LYS A 805 16.92 -6.31 7.80
N GLU A 806 16.02 -5.79 8.64
CA GLU A 806 15.47 -6.54 9.76
C GLU A 806 14.66 -7.77 9.30
N TYR A 807 13.86 -7.67 8.24
CA TYR A 807 13.19 -8.84 7.66
C TYR A 807 14.18 -9.87 7.14
N ALA A 808 15.21 -9.45 6.42
CA ALA A 808 16.24 -10.34 5.87
C ALA A 808 16.98 -11.10 6.96
N GLU A 809 17.40 -10.41 8.02
CA GLU A 809 18.18 -10.97 9.12
C GLU A 809 17.34 -11.80 10.10
N ARG A 810 16.16 -11.30 10.48
CA ARG A 810 15.40 -11.86 11.61
C ARG A 810 14.35 -12.89 11.16
N ILE A 811 13.80 -12.73 9.94
CA ILE A 811 12.66 -13.51 9.45
C ILE A 811 13.05 -14.40 8.26
N TRP A 812 13.55 -13.80 7.17
CA TRP A 812 13.78 -14.54 5.93
C TRP A 812 15.09 -15.33 5.90
N LYS A 813 16.10 -14.89 6.65
CA LYS A 813 17.45 -15.46 6.62
C LYS A 813 18.04 -15.46 5.19
N VAL A 814 18.00 -14.26 4.57
CA VAL A 814 18.44 -14.02 3.20
C VAL A 814 19.55 -13.00 3.21
N GLU A 815 20.61 -13.25 2.45
CA GLU A 815 21.77 -12.36 2.34
C GLU A 815 21.85 -11.70 0.97
N PRO A 816 22.48 -10.50 0.86
CA PRO A 816 22.71 -9.86 -0.43
C PRO A 816 23.54 -10.73 -1.38
N VAL A 817 23.20 -10.66 -2.67
CA VAL A 817 23.94 -11.31 -3.73
C VAL A 817 25.16 -10.47 -4.07
N GLN A 818 26.31 -11.08 -4.26
CA GLN A 818 27.55 -10.42 -4.66
C GLN A 818 27.49 -10.11 -6.16
N LEU A 819 27.03 -8.94 -6.52
CA LEU A 819 27.13 -8.47 -7.90
C LEU A 819 28.59 -8.09 -8.13
N GLY A 820 29.28 -8.83 -9.04
CA GLY A 820 30.65 -8.50 -9.43
C GLY A 820 30.71 -7.07 -10.01
N ASP A 821 31.85 -6.41 -9.80
CA ASP A 821 32.14 -5.07 -10.32
C ASP A 821 31.98 -4.96 -11.84
#